data_8341daa2a3aa556c480022c970eb79cb
#
_entry.id   8341daa2a3aa556c480022c970eb79cb
#
_cell.length_a   1.000
_cell.length_b   1.000
_cell.length_c   1.000
_cell.angle_alpha   90.00
_cell.angle_beta   90.00
_cell.angle_gamma   90.00
#
_symmetry.space_group_name_H-M   'P 1'
#
loop_
_entity.id
_entity.type
_entity.pdbx_description
1 polymer ?
#
loop_
_entity_poly.entity_id
_entity_poly.type
_entity_poly.pdbx_seq_one_letter_code
_entity_poly.pdbx_strand_id
1 'polypeptide(L)'
;MKTNRMLIIAVAAFSLTASAQVKLNDKNAQAYDLGYGVEISHFLSTASATTITGEELQQTSATNLAQALYGRLPGLTALSTGGFSGDENKGASFNIRGYHTLNDKSILILVDGYERPIDRLSVEEVESVTVLKDAAATALLGHEGLNGAILVKTKRGSEGKTHVKADYSHKFMFSPEFADMVDGYQYASAFNRARLNDGLSAAYTEQELNLFKNGSAPCFYPNVNWRDLTFRNKAEEDHAYLSVYGGTNKVKFYTNIDYTDARGAFKDTKQSDYNAQLRQSKANIRTNLDFNLTNTTLMSVNLFGMFQETKRPSDIGADDATAAIYSLPASVFPLKTTTGIWGGNETYGDANPVARIQESGFYKTHQRQLWVDAKLTQKLDFLLNGLSLFVGAGYANSSIYAENMHKAHEYGYERYTATIGDMNHVALTTFGNKETNLTFSNWNAGQWWKAKSNIGVNYQRSFLGNDHFSATAVYTNSGSSTDGRGNTIYRQNIMGAFHYDLQDRYMADLVLAANGSNRTYPSKWAFSPTLSLGWIYAKADNGLINYGKLRASAGIQHTDYMPTYGMWLPTWDATHGYVIIGNSYNATWGASLGSFPTTDFSQETSTSFNLGTDLRLNNSLDLSVDAFYQLRSHIMLSANNENSSVVGIQSAYNDVGKVKSYGFEVSAKYVKELIPDQHLNLGANLSWARNEVTKYIGTPTYPLLDPVGHRVNEAWGLQSAGFFKDQADVDASYRQEYSTVTPGDIKYKDLNGDQVINEFDMTSLDGATDIPELNYAFNIGFEYRGLGLNAWFQGTGNYMKYLPSAIWGGMANNGNLSVDYYNNCWDVAGNNALYPRLTTQNSSNNTQPSDIWYKSVYFLKMRNIEVYYHLPATLLSRLPLSEVKVFVQGENLLSFDNVDAMDAEVLSTAYPMFKGVNIGFTLTF
;
A
#
# COMPACT_ATOMS: atom_id res chain seq x y z
N MET A 1 -16.95 -13.63 27.77
CA MET A 1 -16.77 -12.98 29.10
C MET A 1 -15.43 -13.39 29.67
N LYS A 2 -14.35 -12.76 29.17
CA LYS A 2 -12.99 -12.74 29.73
C LYS A 2 -12.16 -11.98 28.70
N THR A 3 -11.83 -10.75 29.05
CA THR A 3 -10.51 -10.11 28.85
C THR A 3 -10.66 -8.60 28.80
N ASN A 4 -10.88 -8.05 29.97
CA ASN A 4 -10.52 -6.65 30.23
C ASN A 4 -9.44 -6.67 31.32
N ARG A 5 -8.19 -6.87 30.93
CA ARG A 5 -7.00 -6.61 31.77
C ARG A 5 -5.77 -6.63 30.87
N MET A 6 -5.43 -5.47 30.32
CA MET A 6 -4.05 -5.06 30.04
C MET A 6 -4.05 -3.69 29.34
N LEU A 7 -4.06 -2.66 30.11
CA LEU A 7 -3.42 -1.38 29.78
C LEU A 7 -3.41 -0.47 31.00
N ILE A 8 -2.62 -0.81 32.00
CA ILE A 8 -2.11 0.16 32.98
C ILE A 8 -0.66 -0.26 33.23
N ILE A 9 0.27 0.34 32.50
CA ILE A 9 1.67 0.38 32.90
C ILE A 9 2.01 1.81 33.24
N ALA A 10 2.09 2.00 34.50
CA ALA A 10 2.78 2.96 35.35
C ALA A 10 3.68 3.98 34.66
N VAL A 11 3.26 5.24 34.74
CA VAL A 11 4.18 6.38 34.78
C VAL A 11 4.77 6.42 36.19
N ALA A 12 5.92 5.83 36.38
CA ALA A 12 6.71 6.05 37.60
C ALA A 12 7.70 7.17 37.36
N ALA A 13 7.52 8.24 38.09
CA ALA A 13 8.43 9.37 38.12
C ALA A 13 9.78 8.93 38.69
N PHE A 14 10.86 9.08 37.92
CA PHE A 14 12.22 9.16 38.43
C PHE A 14 12.77 10.54 38.14
N SER A 15 12.93 11.30 39.20
CA SER A 15 13.71 12.52 39.20
C SER A 15 15.19 12.18 39.33
N LEU A 16 15.98 12.44 38.32
CA LEU A 16 17.44 12.56 38.42
C LEU A 16 17.92 13.66 37.46
N THR A 17 18.58 14.61 38.00
CA THR A 17 19.17 15.80 37.39
C THR A 17 20.50 15.47 36.75
N ALA A 18 20.65 15.66 35.46
CA ALA A 18 21.88 16.06 34.80
C ALA A 18 21.57 16.67 33.44
N SER A 19 21.95 17.90 33.22
CA SER A 19 21.69 18.72 32.07
C SER A 19 22.71 18.47 30.96
N ALA A 20 22.27 17.97 29.82
CA ALA A 20 22.94 18.26 28.55
C ALA A 20 22.06 19.29 27.81
N GLN A 21 22.55 20.51 27.69
CA GLN A 21 21.89 21.61 27.01
C GLN A 21 21.89 21.36 25.50
N VAL A 22 20.78 20.90 24.93
CA VAL A 22 20.46 21.18 23.53
C VAL A 22 19.99 22.64 23.48
N LYS A 23 20.85 23.52 23.01
CA LYS A 23 20.56 24.97 22.91
C LYS A 23 19.36 25.16 21.98
N LEU A 24 18.32 25.83 22.46
CA LEU A 24 17.15 26.31 21.66
C LEU A 24 17.55 27.25 20.49
N ASN A 25 18.82 27.58 20.35
CA ASN A 25 19.41 28.33 19.24
C ASN A 25 20.06 27.45 18.17
N ASP A 26 19.69 26.18 18.08
CA ASP A 26 20.19 25.35 17.00
C ASP A 26 19.55 25.84 15.68
N LYS A 27 20.33 26.66 14.93
CA LYS A 27 19.98 27.11 13.57
C LYS A 27 19.84 25.95 12.59
N ASN A 28 20.11 24.72 13.01
CA ASN A 28 19.92 23.46 12.33
C ASN A 28 18.59 22.77 12.71
N ALA A 29 17.67 23.45 13.39
CA ALA A 29 16.32 22.90 13.58
C ALA A 29 15.72 22.56 12.21
N GLN A 30 15.36 21.30 12.02
CA GLN A 30 14.75 20.79 10.79
C GLN A 30 13.63 21.75 10.33
N ALA A 31 13.78 22.29 9.13
CA ALA A 31 12.74 23.08 8.50
C ALA A 31 11.79 22.16 7.75
N TYR A 32 10.51 22.46 7.82
CA TYR A 32 9.54 21.87 6.92
C TYR A 32 9.66 22.51 5.54
N ASP A 33 9.86 21.70 4.53
CA ASP A 33 9.72 22.11 3.13
C ASP A 33 8.23 22.02 2.74
N LEU A 34 7.60 23.13 2.48
CA LEU A 34 6.21 23.18 2.03
C LEU A 34 6.08 23.29 0.51
N GLY A 35 7.22 23.20 -0.19
CA GLY A 35 7.30 23.33 -1.66
C GLY A 35 7.73 24.72 -2.12
N TYR A 36 8.26 24.79 -3.35
CA TYR A 36 8.66 26.02 -4.06
C TYR A 36 9.63 26.94 -3.31
N GLY A 37 10.43 26.38 -2.38
CA GLY A 37 11.38 27.13 -1.59
C GLY A 37 10.76 27.81 -0.35
N VAL A 38 9.54 27.45 0.02
CA VAL A 38 8.95 27.81 1.30
C VAL A 38 9.44 26.82 2.36
N GLU A 39 10.49 27.18 3.05
CA GLU A 39 11.05 26.43 4.16
C GLU A 39 10.80 27.19 5.46
N ILE A 40 10.07 26.59 6.38
CA ILE A 40 9.74 27.18 7.68
C ILE A 40 10.29 26.28 8.78
N SER A 41 11.02 26.86 9.73
CA SER A 41 11.51 26.13 10.89
C SER A 41 10.38 25.40 11.59
N HIS A 42 10.59 24.16 12.00
CA HIS A 42 9.64 23.36 12.78
C HIS A 42 9.05 24.15 13.97
N PHE A 43 9.87 24.96 14.65
CA PHE A 43 9.43 25.76 15.79
C PHE A 43 8.47 26.89 15.41
N LEU A 44 8.60 27.46 14.20
CA LEU A 44 7.79 28.60 13.74
C LEU A 44 6.66 28.15 12.80
N SER A 45 6.64 26.92 12.33
CA SER A 45 5.61 26.44 11.43
C SER A 45 4.25 26.34 12.12
N THR A 46 3.21 26.81 11.44
CA THR A 46 1.82 26.68 11.83
C THR A 46 1.16 25.43 11.20
N ALA A 47 1.83 24.81 10.22
CA ALA A 47 1.36 23.65 9.50
C ALA A 47 1.44 22.35 10.31
N SER A 48 0.49 21.44 10.09
CA SER A 48 0.57 20.06 10.59
C SER A 48 1.41 19.23 9.62
N ALA A 49 2.68 19.08 9.95
CA ALA A 49 3.64 18.29 9.18
C ALA A 49 4.53 17.47 10.12
N THR A 50 5.07 16.37 9.60
CA THR A 50 6.00 15.51 10.36
C THR A 50 7.12 15.05 9.44
N THR A 51 8.35 15.15 9.91
CA THR A 51 9.54 14.77 9.13
C THR A 51 10.31 13.64 9.83
N ILE A 52 10.81 12.70 9.03
CA ILE A 52 11.79 11.68 9.43
C ILE A 52 13.06 11.87 8.61
N THR A 53 14.21 11.67 9.23
CA THR A 53 15.51 11.79 8.54
C THR A 53 15.84 10.51 7.77
N GLY A 54 16.70 10.65 6.74
CA GLY A 54 17.25 9.50 6.04
C GLY A 54 18.07 8.57 6.95
N GLU A 55 18.74 9.10 7.96
CA GLU A 55 19.49 8.30 8.96
C GLU A 55 18.55 7.41 9.79
N GLU A 56 17.42 7.97 10.26
CA GLU A 56 16.40 7.18 10.97
C GLU A 56 15.77 6.12 10.05
N LEU A 57 15.60 6.41 8.76
CA LEU A 57 15.07 5.47 7.77
C LEU A 57 16.05 4.34 7.45
N GLN A 58 17.35 4.57 7.46
CA GLN A 58 18.39 3.55 7.23
C GLN A 58 18.51 2.50 8.35
N GLN A 59 17.82 2.67 9.46
CA GLN A 59 17.71 1.66 10.53
C GLN A 59 16.83 0.47 10.17
N THR A 60 16.47 0.28 8.89
CA THR A 60 15.62 -0.81 8.40
C THR A 60 16.35 -1.58 7.30
N SER A 61 15.96 -2.83 7.09
CA SER A 61 16.42 -3.67 5.99
C SER A 61 15.68 -3.44 4.67
N ALA A 62 14.79 -2.46 4.61
CA ALA A 62 14.03 -2.14 3.40
C ALA A 62 14.95 -1.54 2.32
N THR A 63 14.89 -2.10 1.12
CA THR A 63 15.68 -1.64 -0.04
C THR A 63 14.92 -0.62 -0.90
N ASN A 64 13.66 -0.33 -0.56
CA ASN A 64 12.91 0.77 -1.15
C ASN A 64 12.27 1.66 -0.07
N LEU A 65 12.12 2.95 -0.40
CA LEU A 65 11.64 3.96 0.54
C LEU A 65 10.20 3.71 0.99
N ALA A 66 9.33 3.14 0.15
CA ALA A 66 7.94 2.92 0.50
C ALA A 66 7.80 1.96 1.70
N GLN A 67 8.58 0.89 1.72
CA GLN A 67 8.59 -0.08 2.83
C GLN A 67 9.25 0.47 4.10
N ALA A 68 10.20 1.38 3.96
CA ALA A 68 10.87 2.00 5.11
C ALA A 68 9.93 2.92 5.94
N LEU A 69 8.74 3.27 5.41
CA LEU A 69 7.80 4.18 6.06
C LEU A 69 6.77 3.50 6.97
N TYR A 70 6.76 2.17 7.09
CA TYR A 70 5.80 1.46 7.94
C TYR A 70 5.84 1.94 9.39
N GLY A 71 4.73 2.55 9.86
CA GLY A 71 4.57 3.06 11.22
C GLY A 71 5.49 4.22 11.63
N ARG A 72 6.25 4.80 10.70
CA ARG A 72 7.29 5.81 11.02
C ARG A 72 6.74 7.20 11.30
N LEU A 73 5.63 7.58 10.69
CA LEU A 73 5.13 8.96 10.69
C LEU A 73 3.68 9.00 11.20
N PRO A 74 3.36 9.78 12.24
CA PRO A 74 2.00 9.93 12.75
C PRO A 74 1.09 10.54 11.68
N GLY A 75 -0.14 10.01 11.58
CA GLY A 75 -1.11 10.39 10.57
C GLY A 75 -0.93 9.71 9.21
N LEU A 76 0.21 9.06 8.96
CA LEU A 76 0.43 8.22 7.78
C LEU A 76 0.14 6.76 8.11
N THR A 77 -0.89 6.21 7.50
CA THR A 77 -1.12 4.76 7.44
C THR A 77 -0.33 4.21 6.27
N ALA A 78 0.64 3.35 6.56
CA ALA A 78 1.43 2.64 5.55
C ALA A 78 1.30 1.14 5.82
N LEU A 79 0.73 0.39 4.87
CA LEU A 79 0.48 -1.05 4.99
C LEU A 79 1.10 -1.79 3.81
N SER A 80 1.56 -3.02 4.06
CA SER A 80 2.09 -3.89 3.02
C SER A 80 0.99 -4.36 2.06
N THR A 81 1.29 -4.40 0.78
CA THR A 81 0.42 -4.96 -0.27
C THR A 81 0.76 -6.42 -0.60
N GLY A 82 1.69 -7.03 0.11
CA GLY A 82 2.14 -8.41 -0.05
C GLY A 82 3.66 -8.54 0.03
N GLY A 83 4.14 -9.77 0.01
CA GLY A 83 5.56 -10.08 -0.04
C GLY A 83 6.21 -9.74 -1.37
N PHE A 84 7.53 -9.94 -1.46
CA PHE A 84 8.26 -9.79 -2.69
C PHE A 84 7.71 -10.74 -3.77
N SER A 85 7.26 -10.18 -4.87
CA SER A 85 6.69 -10.97 -5.98
C SER A 85 7.47 -10.84 -7.30
N GLY A 86 8.46 -9.95 -7.37
CA GLY A 86 9.03 -9.52 -8.64
C GLY A 86 8.05 -8.68 -9.47
N ASP A 87 6.93 -8.28 -8.88
CA ASP A 87 5.91 -7.46 -9.50
C ASP A 87 6.17 -5.98 -9.19
N GLU A 88 6.02 -5.14 -10.20
CA GLU A 88 6.31 -3.70 -10.12
C GLU A 88 5.38 -2.94 -9.17
N ASN A 89 4.22 -3.50 -8.86
CA ASN A 89 3.17 -2.87 -8.07
C ASN A 89 3.13 -3.30 -6.60
N LYS A 90 4.08 -4.13 -6.15
CA LYS A 90 4.14 -4.59 -4.76
C LYS A 90 5.01 -3.65 -3.92
N GLY A 91 4.42 -3.08 -2.90
CA GLY A 91 5.08 -2.11 -2.01
C GLY A 91 4.23 -1.79 -0.81
N ALA A 92 4.04 -0.52 -0.53
CA ALA A 92 3.17 -0.02 0.53
C ALA A 92 1.97 0.72 -0.05
N SER A 93 0.80 0.51 0.54
CA SER A 93 -0.35 1.39 0.37
C SER A 93 -0.29 2.51 1.41
N PHE A 94 -0.64 3.74 1.00
CA PHE A 94 -0.56 4.91 1.84
C PHE A 94 -1.89 5.62 1.96
N ASN A 95 -2.21 6.05 3.18
CA ASN A 95 -3.31 6.95 3.48
C ASN A 95 -2.86 7.97 4.53
N ILE A 96 -3.28 9.22 4.40
CA ILE A 96 -3.05 10.26 5.41
C ILE A 96 -4.38 10.57 6.07
N ARG A 97 -4.48 10.33 7.41
CA ARG A 97 -5.69 10.58 8.20
C ARG A 97 -6.94 9.80 7.75
N GLY A 98 -6.76 8.62 7.12
CA GLY A 98 -7.85 7.78 6.61
C GLY A 98 -8.43 8.23 5.27
N TYR A 99 -9.62 7.76 4.94
CA TYR A 99 -10.34 8.15 3.73
C TYR A 99 -11.17 9.42 3.97
N HIS A 100 -11.16 10.33 3.00
CA HIS A 100 -11.88 11.60 3.07
C HIS A 100 -12.94 11.75 1.99
N THR A 101 -12.94 10.87 0.99
CA THR A 101 -13.79 10.96 -0.19
C THR A 101 -14.29 9.58 -0.62
N LEU A 102 -15.38 9.54 -1.36
CA LEU A 102 -15.90 8.34 -2.03
C LEU A 102 -15.16 8.02 -3.34
N ASN A 103 -14.31 8.93 -3.81
CA ASN A 103 -13.58 8.86 -5.08
C ASN A 103 -12.09 8.51 -4.87
N ASP A 104 -11.20 9.22 -5.57
CA ASP A 104 -9.76 9.01 -5.52
C ASP A 104 -9.16 9.37 -4.16
N LYS A 105 -8.56 8.39 -3.53
CA LYS A 105 -7.96 8.47 -2.20
C LYS A 105 -6.44 8.59 -2.26
N SER A 106 -5.87 8.68 -3.46
CA SER A 106 -4.42 8.75 -3.69
C SER A 106 -3.81 9.99 -3.05
N ILE A 107 -2.67 9.84 -2.44
CA ILE A 107 -1.87 10.93 -1.88
C ILE A 107 -0.83 11.40 -2.89
N LEU A 108 -0.46 12.67 -2.81
CA LEU A 108 0.59 13.22 -3.66
C LEU A 108 1.97 12.84 -3.12
N ILE A 109 2.85 12.36 -3.99
CA ILE A 109 4.25 12.06 -3.65
C ILE A 109 5.17 12.93 -4.50
N LEU A 110 5.95 13.76 -3.84
CA LEU A 110 6.93 14.64 -4.50
C LEU A 110 8.36 14.25 -4.09
N VAL A 111 9.22 14.09 -5.08
CA VAL A 111 10.67 13.93 -4.89
C VAL A 111 11.36 15.20 -5.42
N ASP A 112 12.04 15.92 -4.56
CA ASP A 112 12.69 17.21 -4.87
C ASP A 112 11.74 18.23 -5.57
N GLY A 113 10.43 18.19 -5.21
CA GLY A 113 9.40 19.10 -5.72
C GLY A 113 8.64 18.64 -6.97
N TYR A 114 8.94 17.45 -7.47
CA TYR A 114 8.30 16.88 -8.66
C TYR A 114 7.62 15.54 -8.34
N GLU A 115 6.45 15.29 -8.91
CA GLU A 115 5.69 14.06 -8.71
C GLU A 115 6.44 12.84 -9.28
N ARG A 116 6.78 11.88 -8.41
CA ARG A 116 7.57 10.68 -8.72
C ARG A 116 7.12 9.50 -7.86
N PRO A 117 7.24 8.25 -8.36
CA PRO A 117 6.95 7.06 -7.55
C PRO A 117 8.01 6.86 -6.46
N ILE A 118 7.55 6.70 -5.21
CA ILE A 118 8.42 6.58 -4.02
C ILE A 118 9.13 5.23 -3.92
N ASP A 119 8.52 4.18 -4.45
CA ASP A 119 9.02 2.79 -4.42
C ASP A 119 10.25 2.57 -5.32
N ARG A 120 10.61 3.56 -6.14
CA ARG A 120 11.80 3.53 -6.99
C ARG A 120 13.06 3.98 -6.26
N LEU A 121 12.89 4.75 -5.19
CA LEU A 121 13.99 5.30 -4.41
C LEU A 121 14.56 4.24 -3.44
N SER A 122 15.88 4.22 -3.31
CA SER A 122 16.54 3.54 -2.20
C SER A 122 16.51 4.43 -0.95
N VAL A 123 16.58 3.79 0.21
CA VAL A 123 16.57 4.50 1.49
C VAL A 123 17.85 5.34 1.66
N GLU A 124 18.96 4.87 1.10
CA GLU A 124 20.29 5.49 1.22
C GLU A 124 20.42 6.82 0.49
N GLU A 125 19.63 7.06 -0.58
CA GLU A 125 19.66 8.32 -1.33
C GLU A 125 18.82 9.44 -0.71
N VAL A 126 18.05 9.13 0.36
CA VAL A 126 17.11 10.05 1.00
C VAL A 126 17.79 10.86 2.09
N GLU A 127 17.56 12.17 2.10
CA GLU A 127 17.92 13.09 3.18
C GLU A 127 16.81 13.16 4.23
N SER A 128 15.55 13.32 3.77
CA SER A 128 14.39 13.37 4.67
C SER A 128 13.09 13.06 3.94
N VAL A 129 12.08 12.63 4.69
CA VAL A 129 10.70 12.48 4.24
C VAL A 129 9.79 13.28 5.16
N THR A 130 8.99 14.15 4.57
CA THR A 130 8.00 14.99 5.27
C THR A 130 6.60 14.62 4.81
N VAL A 131 5.70 14.35 5.76
CA VAL A 131 4.26 14.17 5.49
C VAL A 131 3.53 15.46 5.80
N LEU A 132 2.81 16.00 4.83
CA LEU A 132 1.97 17.18 4.91
C LEU A 132 0.51 16.75 5.08
N LYS A 133 -0.18 17.23 6.12
CA LYS A 133 -1.43 16.64 6.57
C LYS A 133 -2.63 17.58 6.55
N ASP A 134 -2.43 18.88 6.69
CA ASP A 134 -3.50 19.88 6.73
C ASP A 134 -3.44 20.87 5.57
N ALA A 135 -4.45 21.71 5.43
CA ALA A 135 -4.51 22.69 4.35
C ALA A 135 -3.36 23.70 4.41
N ALA A 136 -2.89 24.08 5.60
CA ALA A 136 -1.75 24.99 5.75
C ALA A 136 -0.46 24.40 5.12
N ALA A 137 -0.29 23.09 5.23
CA ALA A 137 0.85 22.39 4.65
C ALA A 137 0.70 22.14 3.15
N THR A 138 -0.52 21.89 2.64
CA THR A 138 -0.74 21.35 1.28
C THR A 138 -1.27 22.37 0.28
N ALA A 139 -1.69 23.58 0.70
CA ALA A 139 -2.31 24.57 -0.18
C ALA A 139 -1.42 25.00 -1.36
N LEU A 140 -0.10 25.00 -1.19
CA LEU A 140 0.87 25.30 -2.26
C LEU A 140 1.03 24.15 -3.30
N LEU A 141 0.42 23.00 -3.06
CA LEU A 141 0.56 21.85 -3.97
C LEU A 141 -0.54 21.78 -5.03
N GLY A 142 -1.49 22.72 -4.98
CA GLY A 142 -2.60 22.81 -5.94
C GLY A 142 -3.62 21.69 -5.78
N HIS A 143 -4.27 21.29 -6.88
CA HIS A 143 -5.29 20.25 -6.90
C HIS A 143 -4.84 18.89 -6.36
N GLU A 144 -3.55 18.57 -6.52
CA GLU A 144 -3.00 17.26 -6.20
C GLU A 144 -2.77 17.07 -4.70
N GLY A 145 -2.65 18.16 -3.92
CA GLY A 145 -2.36 18.12 -2.49
C GLY A 145 -3.54 17.83 -1.57
N LEU A 146 -4.76 17.68 -2.10
CA LEU A 146 -5.99 17.64 -1.30
C LEU A 146 -6.09 16.47 -0.31
N ASN A 147 -5.53 15.32 -0.64
CA ASN A 147 -5.50 14.12 0.23
C ASN A 147 -4.26 14.05 1.11
N GLY A 148 -3.50 15.15 1.22
CA GLY A 148 -2.19 15.17 1.86
C GLY A 148 -1.05 14.84 0.89
N ALA A 149 0.18 15.02 1.35
CA ALA A 149 1.35 14.78 0.52
C ALA A 149 2.52 14.19 1.31
N ILE A 150 3.36 13.41 0.61
CA ILE A 150 4.67 12.96 1.05
C ILE A 150 5.71 13.72 0.23
N LEU A 151 6.57 14.49 0.90
CA LEU A 151 7.70 15.19 0.28
C LEU A 151 8.99 14.44 0.62
N VAL A 152 9.74 14.05 -0.39
CA VAL A 152 11.04 13.39 -0.26
C VAL A 152 12.11 14.37 -0.72
N LYS A 153 13.05 14.68 0.17
CA LYS A 153 14.29 15.34 -0.19
C LYS A 153 15.39 14.30 -0.39
N THR A 154 16.12 14.40 -1.49
CA THR A 154 17.27 13.54 -1.76
C THR A 154 18.56 14.20 -1.32
N LYS A 155 19.57 13.39 -0.97
CA LYS A 155 20.88 13.85 -0.51
C LYS A 155 21.56 14.73 -1.54
N ARG A 156 22.28 15.74 -1.06
CA ARG A 156 23.04 16.69 -1.87
C ARG A 156 24.49 16.78 -1.40
N GLY A 157 25.35 17.29 -2.25
CA GLY A 157 26.73 17.58 -1.90
C GLY A 157 26.85 18.75 -0.91
N SER A 158 27.87 18.70 -0.09
CA SER A 158 28.26 19.79 0.80
C SER A 158 29.63 20.34 0.42
N GLU A 159 29.93 21.56 0.86
CA GLU A 159 31.27 22.12 0.71
C GLU A 159 32.24 21.37 1.64
N GLY A 160 33.36 20.90 1.08
CA GLY A 160 34.36 20.16 1.82
C GLY A 160 35.11 19.12 0.98
N LYS A 161 35.79 18.22 1.66
CA LYS A 161 36.47 17.09 1.01
C LYS A 161 35.46 16.15 0.36
N THR A 162 35.92 15.44 -0.64
CA THR A 162 35.15 14.35 -1.23
C THR A 162 35.09 13.16 -0.28
N HIS A 163 33.91 12.67 -0.03
CA HIS A 163 33.66 11.46 0.75
C HIS A 163 33.12 10.37 -0.18
N VAL A 164 33.49 9.14 0.12
CA VAL A 164 32.97 7.95 -0.55
C VAL A 164 32.34 7.07 0.52
N LYS A 165 31.07 6.71 0.32
CA LYS A 165 30.35 5.77 1.20
C LYS A 165 29.97 4.53 0.39
N ALA A 166 30.27 3.35 0.92
CA ALA A 166 29.92 2.07 0.34
C ALA A 166 29.18 1.22 1.37
N ASP A 167 28.04 0.69 0.98
CA ASP A 167 27.22 -0.22 1.78
C ASP A 167 27.03 -1.53 1.01
N TYR A 168 27.08 -2.65 1.71
CA TYR A 168 26.68 -3.94 1.18
C TYR A 168 25.92 -4.72 2.24
N SER A 169 24.84 -5.36 1.83
CA SER A 169 24.11 -6.27 2.70
C SER A 169 23.52 -7.46 1.93
N HIS A 170 23.36 -8.56 2.64
CA HIS A 170 22.70 -9.76 2.16
C HIS A 170 21.56 -10.12 3.12
N LYS A 171 20.33 -10.22 2.56
CA LYS A 171 19.12 -10.55 3.29
C LYS A 171 18.71 -12.00 3.02
N PHE A 172 18.59 -12.77 4.08
CA PHE A 172 17.97 -14.08 4.09
C PHE A 172 16.51 -13.92 4.47
N MET A 173 15.62 -14.38 3.60
CA MET A 173 14.17 -14.39 3.84
C MET A 173 13.71 -15.81 4.07
N PHE A 174 12.86 -16.04 5.06
CA PHE A 174 12.43 -17.37 5.49
C PHE A 174 11.02 -17.35 6.09
N SER A 175 10.46 -18.55 6.33
CA SER A 175 9.16 -18.77 6.96
C SER A 175 8.03 -17.92 6.36
N PRO A 176 7.71 -18.12 5.06
CA PRO A 176 6.51 -17.50 4.50
C PRO A 176 5.25 -18.06 5.18
N GLU A 177 4.31 -17.17 5.50
CA GLU A 177 3.06 -17.54 6.16
C GLU A 177 1.99 -17.92 5.12
N PHE A 178 1.74 -19.23 4.97
CA PHE A 178 0.69 -19.78 4.13
C PHE A 178 -0.40 -20.39 5.00
N ALA A 179 -1.65 -20.29 4.56
CA ALA A 179 -2.74 -21.05 5.15
C ALA A 179 -2.56 -22.56 4.87
N ASP A 180 -2.83 -23.38 5.89
CA ASP A 180 -2.76 -24.82 5.77
C ASP A 180 -4.01 -25.36 5.07
N MET A 181 -3.80 -26.17 4.02
CA MET A 181 -4.85 -26.86 3.29
C MET A 181 -4.90 -28.32 3.69
N VAL A 182 -6.08 -28.94 3.60
CA VAL A 182 -6.25 -30.37 3.95
C VAL A 182 -5.49 -31.29 3.01
N ASP A 183 -5.09 -32.43 3.50
CA ASP A 183 -4.46 -33.49 2.70
C ASP A 183 -5.46 -34.24 1.81
N GLY A 184 -4.96 -35.12 0.91
CA GLY A 184 -5.79 -35.84 -0.05
C GLY A 184 -6.84 -36.74 0.60
N TYR A 185 -6.53 -37.38 1.72
CA TYR A 185 -7.47 -38.22 2.47
C TYR A 185 -8.54 -37.38 3.18
N GLN A 186 -8.11 -36.31 3.83
CA GLN A 186 -9.03 -35.38 4.49
C GLN A 186 -9.99 -34.74 3.48
N TYR A 187 -9.45 -34.31 2.32
CA TYR A 187 -10.29 -33.76 1.25
C TYR A 187 -11.29 -34.79 0.71
N ALA A 188 -10.86 -36.01 0.35
CA ALA A 188 -11.73 -37.04 -0.20
C ALA A 188 -12.83 -37.45 0.83
N SER A 189 -12.48 -37.54 2.10
CA SER A 189 -13.43 -37.83 3.19
C SER A 189 -14.43 -36.68 3.36
N ALA A 190 -13.94 -35.41 3.34
CA ALA A 190 -14.77 -34.23 3.41
C ALA A 190 -15.68 -34.11 2.19
N PHE A 191 -15.20 -34.46 0.99
CA PHE A 191 -15.97 -34.48 -0.24
C PHE A 191 -17.13 -35.47 -0.18
N ASN A 192 -16.89 -36.68 0.34
CA ASN A 192 -17.96 -37.63 0.61
C ASN A 192 -19.01 -37.05 1.59
N ARG A 193 -18.56 -36.42 2.68
CA ARG A 193 -19.47 -35.77 3.65
C ARG A 193 -20.26 -34.64 2.99
N ALA A 194 -19.62 -33.81 2.16
CA ALA A 194 -20.28 -32.73 1.44
C ALA A 194 -21.37 -33.26 0.49
N ARG A 195 -21.08 -34.33 -0.26
CA ARG A 195 -22.05 -34.97 -1.13
C ARG A 195 -23.26 -35.57 -0.36
N LEU A 196 -22.98 -36.21 0.78
CA LEU A 196 -24.04 -36.74 1.66
C LEU A 196 -24.91 -35.59 2.21
N ASN A 197 -24.33 -34.49 2.59
CA ASN A 197 -25.05 -33.28 3.01
C ASN A 197 -25.92 -32.72 1.86
N ASP A 198 -25.49 -32.90 0.62
CA ASP A 198 -26.25 -32.48 -0.59
C ASP A 198 -27.28 -33.53 -1.03
N GLY A 199 -27.48 -34.60 -0.28
CA GLY A 199 -28.38 -35.70 -0.64
C GLY A 199 -27.86 -36.59 -1.77
N LEU A 200 -26.59 -36.54 -2.11
CA LEU A 200 -25.92 -37.31 -3.13
C LEU A 200 -25.20 -38.53 -2.51
N SER A 201 -24.94 -39.56 -3.31
CA SER A 201 -24.12 -40.68 -2.89
C SER A 201 -22.65 -40.25 -2.71
N ALA A 202 -21.95 -40.92 -1.82
CA ALA A 202 -20.49 -40.76 -1.66
C ALA A 202 -19.79 -40.98 -3.01
N ALA A 203 -18.77 -40.18 -3.29
CA ALA A 203 -17.95 -40.28 -4.51
C ALA A 203 -16.87 -41.35 -4.38
N TYR A 204 -16.33 -41.52 -3.20
CA TYR A 204 -15.22 -42.44 -2.91
C TYR A 204 -15.70 -43.54 -2.00
N THR A 205 -15.33 -44.78 -2.33
CA THR A 205 -15.53 -45.95 -1.48
C THR A 205 -14.53 -45.97 -0.34
N GLU A 206 -14.76 -46.79 0.68
CA GLU A 206 -13.80 -47.01 1.77
C GLU A 206 -12.45 -47.53 1.28
N GLN A 207 -12.43 -48.35 0.21
CA GLN A 207 -11.21 -48.83 -0.42
C GLN A 207 -10.42 -47.67 -1.01
N GLU A 208 -11.06 -46.75 -1.72
CA GLU A 208 -10.42 -45.59 -2.34
C GLU A 208 -9.94 -44.58 -1.27
N LEU A 209 -10.72 -44.34 -0.23
CA LEU A 209 -10.28 -43.53 0.91
C LEU A 209 -9.03 -44.07 1.58
N ASN A 210 -8.93 -45.42 1.69
CA ASN A 210 -7.75 -46.05 2.22
C ASN A 210 -6.53 -45.89 1.30
N LEU A 211 -6.73 -45.83 -0.03
CA LEU A 211 -5.63 -45.59 -0.99
C LEU A 211 -5.10 -44.16 -0.87
N PHE A 212 -5.96 -43.15 -0.68
CA PHE A 212 -5.53 -41.78 -0.36
C PHE A 212 -4.75 -41.74 0.95
N LYS A 213 -5.24 -42.43 1.99
CA LYS A 213 -4.66 -42.43 3.34
C LYS A 213 -3.28 -43.07 3.40
N ASN A 214 -3.10 -44.23 2.74
CA ASN A 214 -1.86 -44.99 2.79
C ASN A 214 -0.88 -44.66 1.65
N GLY A 215 -1.31 -43.89 0.65
CA GLY A 215 -0.48 -43.43 -0.47
C GLY A 215 0.03 -44.55 -1.39
N SER A 216 -0.65 -45.72 -1.42
CA SER A 216 -0.18 -46.89 -2.16
C SER A 216 -0.38 -46.78 -3.69
N ALA A 217 -1.20 -45.84 -4.17
CA ALA A 217 -1.45 -45.61 -5.59
C ALA A 217 -1.45 -44.08 -5.92
N PRO A 218 -0.32 -43.37 -5.76
CA PRO A 218 -0.29 -41.90 -5.76
C PRO A 218 -0.58 -41.23 -7.10
N CYS A 219 -0.46 -42.00 -8.22
CA CYS A 219 -0.84 -41.49 -9.55
C CYS A 219 -2.35 -41.56 -9.82
N PHE A 220 -3.10 -42.36 -9.06
CA PHE A 220 -4.54 -42.57 -9.24
C PHE A 220 -5.33 -41.96 -8.07
N TYR A 221 -4.79 -42.00 -6.86
CA TYR A 221 -5.34 -41.47 -5.62
C TYR A 221 -4.29 -40.55 -4.98
N PRO A 222 -4.09 -39.35 -5.57
CA PRO A 222 -2.99 -38.49 -5.19
C PRO A 222 -3.19 -37.84 -3.85
N ASN A 223 -2.06 -37.52 -3.20
CA ASN A 223 -1.99 -36.67 -2.01
C ASN A 223 -0.84 -35.67 -2.23
N VAL A 224 -1.13 -34.62 -2.95
CA VAL A 224 -0.13 -33.64 -3.41
C VAL A 224 -0.11 -32.43 -2.51
N ASN A 225 1.02 -32.20 -1.86
CA ASN A 225 1.25 -30.93 -1.16
C ASN A 225 1.76 -29.87 -2.16
N TRP A 226 0.82 -29.13 -2.76
CA TRP A 226 1.12 -28.13 -3.78
C TRP A 226 2.06 -27.05 -3.28
N ARG A 227 1.92 -26.59 -2.01
CA ARG A 227 2.80 -25.59 -1.39
C ARG A 227 4.26 -26.07 -1.39
N ASP A 228 4.50 -27.26 -0.87
CA ASP A 228 5.85 -27.78 -0.70
C ASP A 228 6.52 -28.14 -2.04
N LEU A 229 5.74 -28.42 -3.07
CA LEU A 229 6.26 -28.65 -4.43
C LEU A 229 6.50 -27.34 -5.19
N THR A 230 5.76 -26.29 -4.89
CA THR A 230 5.82 -25.01 -5.62
C THR A 230 6.84 -24.06 -5.00
N PHE A 231 6.89 -23.97 -3.65
CA PHE A 231 7.69 -22.99 -2.95
C PHE A 231 8.79 -23.58 -2.07
N ARG A 232 9.92 -22.87 -2.02
CA ARG A 232 10.96 -23.03 -1.01
C ARG A 232 10.60 -22.20 0.22
N ASN A 233 11.09 -22.61 1.38
CA ASN A 233 10.94 -21.83 2.61
C ASN A 233 11.98 -20.70 2.74
N LYS A 234 12.64 -20.31 1.64
CA LYS A 234 13.67 -19.29 1.62
C LYS A 234 13.67 -18.48 0.33
N ALA A 235 13.97 -17.22 0.45
CA ALA A 235 14.29 -16.30 -0.62
C ALA A 235 15.51 -15.46 -0.19
N GLU A 236 16.11 -14.71 -1.10
CA GLU A 236 17.36 -14.00 -0.84
C GLU A 236 17.34 -12.64 -1.55
N GLU A 237 18.01 -11.64 -0.97
CA GLU A 237 18.18 -10.32 -1.58
C GLU A 237 19.60 -9.81 -1.30
N ASP A 238 20.30 -9.39 -2.34
CA ASP A 238 21.58 -8.69 -2.27
C ASP A 238 21.36 -7.21 -2.52
N HIS A 239 21.97 -6.36 -1.70
CA HIS A 239 21.93 -4.92 -1.87
C HIS A 239 23.33 -4.34 -1.80
N ALA A 240 23.71 -3.51 -2.78
CA ALA A 240 24.97 -2.80 -2.85
C ALA A 240 24.74 -1.33 -3.19
N TYR A 241 25.34 -0.45 -2.43
CA TYR A 241 25.22 0.99 -2.61
C TYR A 241 26.61 1.64 -2.56
N LEU A 242 26.82 2.59 -3.46
CA LEU A 242 28.04 3.41 -3.50
C LEU A 242 27.64 4.86 -3.73
N SER A 243 28.12 5.78 -2.90
CA SER A 243 27.96 7.20 -3.15
C SER A 243 29.26 7.96 -3.03
N VAL A 244 29.38 9.03 -3.82
CA VAL A 244 30.47 9.99 -3.81
C VAL A 244 29.87 11.38 -3.69
N TYR A 245 30.26 12.11 -2.66
CA TYR A 245 29.73 13.45 -2.42
C TYR A 245 30.80 14.40 -1.86
N GLY A 246 30.60 15.69 -2.13
CA GLY A 246 31.52 16.73 -1.70
C GLY A 246 31.33 18.00 -2.52
N GLY A 247 32.33 18.85 -2.54
CA GLY A 247 32.29 20.01 -3.42
C GLY A 247 33.12 21.19 -2.94
N THR A 248 33.05 22.24 -3.70
CA THR A 248 33.65 23.53 -3.42
C THR A 248 32.55 24.59 -3.29
N ASN A 249 32.94 25.83 -2.98
CA ASN A 249 32.00 26.95 -3.01
C ASN A 249 31.37 27.20 -4.39
N LYS A 250 31.92 26.66 -5.48
CA LYS A 250 31.40 26.82 -6.84
C LYS A 250 30.52 25.66 -7.29
N VAL A 251 30.88 24.42 -6.92
CA VAL A 251 30.19 23.21 -7.36
C VAL A 251 30.13 22.25 -6.17
N LYS A 252 28.91 21.82 -5.85
CA LYS A 252 28.64 20.74 -4.90
C LYS A 252 28.01 19.59 -5.67
N PHE A 253 28.37 18.37 -5.30
CA PHE A 253 27.89 17.19 -6.00
C PHE A 253 27.62 16.04 -5.03
N TYR A 254 26.61 15.29 -5.38
CA TYR A 254 26.27 14.00 -4.80
C TYR A 254 25.95 13.05 -5.95
N THR A 255 26.61 11.92 -6.01
CA THR A 255 26.31 10.88 -7.01
C THR A 255 26.28 9.54 -6.30
N ASN A 256 25.28 8.72 -6.61
CA ASN A 256 25.20 7.36 -6.11
C ASN A 256 24.85 6.35 -7.21
N ILE A 257 25.23 5.11 -6.95
CA ILE A 257 24.80 3.92 -7.65
C ILE A 257 24.24 2.98 -6.57
N ASP A 258 23.04 2.50 -6.79
CA ASP A 258 22.35 1.55 -5.93
C ASP A 258 21.97 0.32 -6.77
N TYR A 259 22.24 -0.86 -6.27
CA TYR A 259 21.93 -2.11 -6.95
C TYR A 259 21.28 -3.10 -5.98
N THR A 260 20.12 -3.62 -6.37
CA THR A 260 19.39 -4.65 -5.63
C THR A 260 19.14 -5.85 -6.55
N ASP A 261 19.40 -7.07 -6.06
CA ASP A 261 19.10 -8.34 -6.75
C ASP A 261 18.32 -9.24 -5.80
N ALA A 262 17.02 -9.34 -6.01
CA ALA A 262 16.13 -10.13 -5.18
C ALA A 262 15.67 -11.39 -5.94
N ARG A 263 15.74 -12.55 -5.27
CA ARG A 263 15.39 -13.87 -5.79
C ARG A 263 14.26 -14.47 -4.97
N GLY A 264 13.19 -14.84 -5.66
CA GLY A 264 11.99 -15.40 -5.03
C GLY A 264 12.14 -16.86 -4.63
N ALA A 265 11.04 -17.44 -4.19
CA ALA A 265 11.02 -18.74 -3.52
C ALA A 265 10.45 -19.88 -4.38
N PHE A 266 10.37 -19.79 -5.70
CA PHE A 266 9.94 -20.92 -6.51
C PHE A 266 10.95 -22.08 -6.46
N LYS A 267 10.43 -23.29 -6.49
CA LYS A 267 11.21 -24.53 -6.45
C LYS A 267 11.47 -25.04 -7.87
N ASP A 268 12.64 -25.69 -8.06
CA ASP A 268 13.01 -26.41 -9.28
C ASP A 268 12.79 -25.65 -10.60
N THR A 269 13.08 -24.36 -10.61
CA THR A 269 12.86 -23.44 -11.74
C THR A 269 13.91 -23.55 -12.85
N LYS A 270 15.03 -24.27 -12.62
CA LYS A 270 16.12 -24.39 -13.56
C LYS A 270 15.87 -25.55 -14.53
N GLN A 271 15.73 -25.25 -15.81
CA GLN A 271 15.64 -26.19 -16.92
C GLN A 271 17.00 -26.28 -17.65
N SER A 272 17.09 -27.09 -18.67
CA SER A 272 18.32 -27.28 -19.46
C SER A 272 18.77 -25.98 -20.15
N ASP A 273 17.82 -25.19 -20.64
CA ASP A 273 18.01 -24.03 -21.51
C ASP A 273 17.55 -22.70 -20.90
N TYR A 274 16.83 -22.73 -19.78
CA TYR A 274 16.41 -21.51 -19.06
C TYR A 274 16.24 -21.74 -17.56
N ASN A 275 16.10 -20.61 -16.83
CA ASN A 275 15.71 -20.59 -15.41
C ASN A 275 14.54 -19.63 -15.26
N ALA A 276 13.39 -20.12 -14.81
CA ALA A 276 12.15 -19.36 -14.63
C ALA A 276 11.98 -18.80 -13.22
N GLN A 277 13.04 -18.74 -12.38
CA GLN A 277 12.96 -18.20 -11.03
C GLN A 277 12.46 -16.76 -11.03
N LEU A 278 11.61 -16.43 -10.06
CA LEU A 278 11.30 -15.07 -9.72
C LEU A 278 12.58 -14.31 -9.41
N ARG A 279 12.87 -13.26 -10.14
CA ARG A 279 14.02 -12.40 -9.91
C ARG A 279 13.68 -10.96 -10.25
N GLN A 280 14.12 -10.05 -9.40
CA GLN A 280 14.10 -8.63 -9.70
C GLN A 280 15.51 -8.08 -9.48
N SER A 281 16.09 -7.52 -10.54
CA SER A 281 17.35 -6.80 -10.48
C SER A 281 17.07 -5.34 -10.79
N LYS A 282 17.45 -4.42 -9.90
CA LYS A 282 17.23 -2.98 -10.03
C LYS A 282 18.55 -2.25 -9.84
N ALA A 283 18.86 -1.34 -10.75
CA ALA A 283 19.97 -0.42 -10.63
C ALA A 283 19.49 1.03 -10.71
N ASN A 284 19.76 1.83 -9.71
CA ASN A 284 19.51 3.26 -9.67
C ASN A 284 20.82 4.03 -9.79
N ILE A 285 20.80 5.12 -10.53
CA ILE A 285 21.89 6.10 -10.61
C ILE A 285 21.28 7.46 -10.37
N ARG A 286 21.76 8.16 -9.36
CA ARG A 286 21.36 9.55 -9.10
C ARG A 286 22.59 10.46 -9.10
N THR A 287 22.42 11.67 -9.67
CA THR A 287 23.41 12.74 -9.56
C THR A 287 22.71 14.05 -9.27
N ASN A 288 23.02 14.66 -8.15
CA ASN A 288 22.53 15.97 -7.73
C ASN A 288 23.71 16.95 -7.72
N LEU A 289 23.57 18.03 -8.48
CA LEU A 289 24.61 19.04 -8.69
C LEU A 289 24.06 20.42 -8.32
N ASP A 290 24.85 21.18 -7.57
CA ASP A 290 24.60 22.58 -7.27
C ASP A 290 25.76 23.43 -7.77
N PHE A 291 25.48 24.37 -8.67
CA PHE A 291 26.45 25.28 -9.26
C PHE A 291 26.18 26.72 -8.79
N ASN A 292 27.09 27.28 -8.01
CA ASN A 292 27.10 28.71 -7.77
C ASN A 292 27.72 29.40 -9.01
N LEU A 293 26.89 29.71 -10.01
CA LEU A 293 27.31 30.35 -11.27
C LEU A 293 27.89 31.73 -10.99
N THR A 294 27.28 32.46 -10.06
CA THR A 294 27.78 33.70 -9.47
C THR A 294 27.51 33.70 -7.97
N ASN A 295 27.91 34.74 -7.25
CA ASN A 295 27.58 34.88 -5.82
C ASN A 295 26.06 35.05 -5.56
N THR A 296 25.28 35.36 -6.61
CA THR A 296 23.83 35.61 -6.53
C THR A 296 23.01 34.62 -7.34
N THR A 297 23.67 33.74 -8.13
CA THR A 297 23.00 32.80 -9.04
C THR A 297 23.35 31.38 -8.70
N LEU A 298 22.35 30.60 -8.27
CA LEU A 298 22.46 29.17 -8.00
C LEU A 298 21.71 28.39 -9.06
N MET A 299 22.34 27.40 -9.66
CA MET A 299 21.71 26.41 -10.55
C MET A 299 21.80 25.03 -9.90
N SER A 300 20.66 24.39 -9.69
CA SER A 300 20.55 23.02 -9.20
C SER A 300 20.06 22.10 -10.32
N VAL A 301 20.71 20.95 -10.49
CA VAL A 301 20.36 19.92 -11.47
C VAL A 301 20.30 18.59 -10.79
N ASN A 302 19.18 17.86 -10.96
CA ASN A 302 19.00 16.51 -10.44
C ASN A 302 18.77 15.57 -11.63
N LEU A 303 19.53 14.49 -11.66
CA LEU A 303 19.43 13.44 -12.66
C LEU A 303 19.19 12.11 -11.94
N PHE A 304 18.21 11.35 -12.40
CA PHE A 304 17.95 10.01 -11.91
C PHE A 304 17.67 9.08 -13.08
N GLY A 305 18.34 7.95 -13.09
CA GLY A 305 18.13 6.85 -14.01
C GLY A 305 17.86 5.56 -13.25
N MET A 306 16.86 4.81 -13.68
CA MET A 306 16.57 3.47 -13.14
C MET A 306 16.50 2.46 -14.28
N PHE A 307 17.14 1.31 -14.04
CA PHE A 307 17.02 0.12 -14.86
C PHE A 307 16.55 -1.02 -13.98
N GLN A 308 15.42 -1.60 -14.28
CA GLN A 308 14.87 -2.74 -13.57
C GLN A 308 14.55 -3.86 -14.55
N GLU A 309 15.03 -5.05 -14.25
CA GLU A 309 14.60 -6.29 -14.91
C GLU A 309 13.81 -7.11 -13.91
N THR A 310 12.60 -7.56 -14.29
CA THR A 310 11.89 -8.59 -13.56
C THR A 310 11.78 -9.84 -14.42
N LYS A 311 11.87 -11.01 -13.79
CA LYS A 311 11.75 -12.30 -14.43
C LYS A 311 10.85 -13.21 -13.63
N ARG A 312 9.99 -13.95 -14.32
CA ARG A 312 9.09 -14.96 -13.74
C ARG A 312 8.81 -16.06 -14.76
N PRO A 313 8.16 -17.17 -14.37
CA PRO A 313 7.63 -18.13 -15.34
C PRO A 313 6.63 -17.44 -16.30
N SER A 314 6.53 -17.96 -17.52
CA SER A 314 5.70 -17.36 -18.56
C SER A 314 4.22 -17.30 -18.18
N ASP A 315 3.65 -18.41 -17.72
CA ASP A 315 2.20 -18.56 -17.53
C ASP A 315 1.73 -18.28 -16.11
N ILE A 316 2.64 -18.12 -15.17
CA ILE A 316 2.26 -18.02 -13.76
C ILE A 316 3.14 -17.00 -13.02
N GLY A 317 2.51 -16.02 -12.41
CA GLY A 317 3.16 -15.08 -11.48
C GLY A 317 3.24 -15.65 -10.06
N ALA A 318 3.80 -14.88 -9.15
CA ALA A 318 3.91 -15.30 -7.75
C ALA A 318 2.54 -15.35 -7.07
N ASP A 319 1.68 -14.37 -7.31
CA ASP A 319 0.32 -14.33 -6.77
C ASP A 319 -0.54 -15.45 -7.37
N ASP A 320 -0.43 -15.68 -8.70
CA ASP A 320 -1.17 -16.76 -9.37
C ASP A 320 -0.75 -18.15 -8.84
N ALA A 321 0.54 -18.35 -8.58
CA ALA A 321 1.04 -19.60 -7.98
C ALA A 321 0.54 -19.77 -6.54
N THR A 322 0.46 -18.68 -5.78
CA THR A 322 -0.10 -18.68 -4.42
C THR A 322 -1.60 -18.96 -4.45
N ALA A 323 -2.34 -18.33 -5.36
CA ALA A 323 -3.76 -18.62 -5.55
C ALA A 323 -3.99 -20.07 -6.00
N ALA A 324 -3.12 -20.63 -6.87
CA ALA A 324 -3.21 -22.01 -7.32
C ALA A 324 -3.05 -23.02 -6.17
N ILE A 325 -2.10 -22.83 -5.26
CA ILE A 325 -1.93 -23.75 -4.11
C ILE A 325 -3.13 -23.73 -3.15
N TYR A 326 -3.89 -22.63 -3.12
CA TYR A 326 -5.11 -22.54 -2.31
C TYR A 326 -6.34 -23.10 -3.03
N SER A 327 -6.40 -23.01 -4.35
CA SER A 327 -7.57 -23.45 -5.13
C SER A 327 -7.52 -24.91 -5.55
N LEU A 328 -6.32 -25.53 -5.58
CA LEU A 328 -6.15 -26.92 -5.99
C LEU A 328 -6.19 -27.90 -4.82
N PRO A 329 -7.21 -28.76 -4.70
CA PRO A 329 -7.20 -29.83 -3.71
C PRO A 329 -6.04 -30.82 -3.90
N ALA A 330 -5.55 -31.38 -2.81
CA ALA A 330 -4.46 -32.34 -2.80
C ALA A 330 -4.75 -33.65 -3.55
N SER A 331 -6.04 -33.97 -3.77
CA SER A 331 -6.52 -35.23 -4.33
C SER A 331 -6.96 -35.17 -5.80
N VAL A 332 -6.88 -33.99 -6.47
CA VAL A 332 -7.51 -33.80 -7.80
C VAL A 332 -6.77 -34.43 -8.96
N PHE A 333 -5.44 -34.42 -8.95
CA PHE A 333 -4.56 -35.08 -9.89
C PHE A 333 -3.14 -35.23 -9.32
N PRO A 334 -2.35 -36.22 -9.78
CA PRO A 334 -0.99 -36.36 -9.31
C PRO A 334 -0.08 -35.27 -9.87
N LEU A 335 1.11 -35.07 -9.29
CA LEU A 335 2.12 -34.21 -9.89
C LEU A 335 2.42 -34.60 -11.34
N LYS A 336 2.61 -35.92 -11.57
CA LYS A 336 2.78 -36.56 -12.89
C LYS A 336 2.08 -37.89 -12.89
N THR A 337 1.62 -38.32 -14.06
CA THR A 337 1.11 -39.67 -14.34
C THR A 337 2.21 -40.70 -14.26
N THR A 338 1.88 -41.98 -14.31
CA THR A 338 2.87 -43.08 -14.37
C THR A 338 3.73 -43.00 -15.64
N THR A 339 3.20 -42.42 -16.70
CA THR A 339 3.90 -42.19 -17.99
C THR A 339 4.73 -40.92 -18.00
N GLY A 340 4.70 -40.12 -16.92
CA GLY A 340 5.50 -38.91 -16.77
C GLY A 340 4.85 -37.63 -17.33
N ILE A 341 3.60 -37.68 -17.79
CA ILE A 341 2.81 -36.52 -18.22
C ILE A 341 2.39 -35.69 -16.97
N TRP A 342 2.38 -34.37 -17.06
CA TRP A 342 1.98 -33.54 -15.96
C TRP A 342 0.52 -33.75 -15.58
N GLY A 343 0.20 -33.72 -14.28
CA GLY A 343 -1.16 -33.91 -13.80
C GLY A 343 -2.05 -32.73 -14.16
N GLY A 344 -3.27 -33.03 -14.60
CA GLY A 344 -4.33 -32.11 -14.94
C GLY A 344 -5.57 -32.85 -15.39
N ASN A 345 -6.74 -32.22 -15.43
CA ASN A 345 -7.99 -32.83 -15.85
C ASN A 345 -8.97 -31.81 -16.46
N GLU A 346 -10.15 -32.24 -16.87
CA GLU A 346 -11.16 -31.39 -17.51
C GLU A 346 -11.65 -30.25 -16.62
N THR A 347 -11.70 -30.44 -15.30
CA THR A 347 -12.25 -29.48 -14.34
C THR A 347 -11.25 -28.36 -14.03
N TYR A 348 -9.99 -28.73 -13.85
CA TYR A 348 -8.94 -27.79 -13.43
C TYR A 348 -7.98 -27.40 -14.57
N GLY A 349 -8.11 -28.03 -15.73
CA GLY A 349 -7.24 -27.77 -16.87
C GLY A 349 -5.77 -28.06 -16.55
N ASP A 350 -4.90 -27.16 -16.97
CA ASP A 350 -3.44 -27.14 -16.72
C ASP A 350 -3.06 -26.37 -15.43
N ALA A 351 -3.94 -26.33 -14.45
CA ALA A 351 -3.73 -25.53 -13.21
C ALA A 351 -2.58 -26.03 -12.33
N ASN A 352 -1.86 -27.09 -12.72
CA ASN A 352 -0.68 -27.59 -12.01
C ASN A 352 0.41 -26.51 -11.90
N PRO A 353 0.63 -25.89 -10.73
CA PRO A 353 1.54 -24.76 -10.61
C PRO A 353 2.99 -25.15 -10.87
N VAL A 354 3.36 -26.39 -10.56
CA VAL A 354 4.73 -26.90 -10.77
C VAL A 354 5.02 -27.07 -12.26
N ALA A 355 4.06 -27.62 -13.03
CA ALA A 355 4.16 -27.73 -14.48
C ALA A 355 4.30 -26.36 -15.14
N ARG A 356 3.44 -25.42 -14.76
CA ARG A 356 3.44 -24.02 -15.27
C ARG A 356 4.73 -23.28 -14.93
N ILE A 357 5.34 -23.54 -13.77
CA ILE A 357 6.65 -22.97 -13.40
C ILE A 357 7.77 -23.58 -14.22
N GLN A 358 7.76 -24.92 -14.43
CA GLN A 358 8.89 -25.61 -15.03
C GLN A 358 8.85 -25.64 -16.58
N GLU A 359 7.66 -25.75 -17.16
CA GLU A 359 7.52 -26.02 -18.59
C GLU A 359 7.08 -24.82 -19.43
N SER A 360 6.49 -23.78 -18.85
CA SER A 360 5.92 -22.68 -19.64
C SER A 360 6.94 -21.71 -20.25
N GLY A 361 8.21 -21.81 -19.87
CA GLY A 361 9.22 -20.83 -20.28
C GLY A 361 9.35 -19.68 -19.26
N PHE A 362 9.62 -18.48 -19.74
CA PHE A 362 9.80 -17.32 -18.86
C PHE A 362 9.28 -16.03 -19.48
N TYR A 363 8.84 -15.16 -18.61
CA TYR A 363 8.43 -13.78 -18.89
C TYR A 363 9.42 -12.83 -18.26
N LYS A 364 9.81 -11.77 -19.00
CA LYS A 364 10.66 -10.69 -18.52
C LYS A 364 10.05 -9.34 -18.78
N THR A 365 10.27 -8.41 -17.88
CA THR A 365 10.05 -6.98 -18.12
C THR A 365 11.35 -6.22 -17.94
N HIS A 366 11.54 -5.22 -18.80
CA HIS A 366 12.63 -4.25 -18.75
C HIS A 366 12.03 -2.87 -18.54
N GLN A 367 12.08 -2.38 -17.32
CA GLN A 367 11.62 -1.04 -16.99
C GLN A 367 12.79 -0.07 -16.99
N ARG A 368 12.59 1.07 -17.62
CA ARG A 368 13.55 2.17 -17.64
C ARG A 368 12.83 3.45 -17.22
N GLN A 369 13.44 4.18 -16.30
CA GLN A 369 12.95 5.50 -15.91
C GLN A 369 14.08 6.52 -16.01
N LEU A 370 13.72 7.72 -16.44
CA LEU A 370 14.60 8.88 -16.47
C LEU A 370 13.89 10.06 -15.82
N TRP A 371 14.51 10.69 -14.84
CA TRP A 371 14.05 11.95 -14.25
C TRP A 371 15.15 12.99 -14.42
N VAL A 372 14.77 14.18 -14.87
CA VAL A 372 15.67 15.31 -15.06
C VAL A 372 14.99 16.55 -14.53
N ASP A 373 15.59 17.18 -13.54
CA ASP A 373 15.09 18.40 -12.94
C ASP A 373 16.18 19.46 -12.94
N ALA A 374 15.83 20.69 -13.26
CA ALA A 374 16.71 21.84 -13.20
C ALA A 374 16.00 23.03 -12.54
N LYS A 375 16.69 23.71 -11.62
CA LYS A 375 16.21 24.93 -10.96
C LYS A 375 17.30 25.99 -10.99
N LEU A 376 16.97 27.18 -11.46
CA LEU A 376 17.80 28.37 -11.40
C LEU A 376 17.22 29.33 -10.37
N THR A 377 18.04 29.78 -9.44
CA THR A 377 17.65 30.76 -8.43
C THR A 377 18.58 31.97 -8.54
N GLN A 378 18.01 33.15 -8.70
CA GLN A 378 18.72 34.43 -8.80
C GLN A 378 18.35 35.33 -7.62
N LYS A 379 19.29 35.66 -6.78
CA LYS A 379 19.11 36.70 -5.73
C LYS A 379 19.05 38.08 -6.41
N LEU A 380 18.07 38.87 -6.02
CA LEU A 380 17.80 40.19 -6.54
C LEU A 380 17.97 41.27 -5.45
N ASP A 381 18.91 41.07 -4.54
CA ASP A 381 19.20 41.98 -3.42
C ASP A 381 19.52 43.40 -3.89
N PHE A 382 19.99 43.55 -5.15
CA PHE A 382 20.26 44.86 -5.78
C PHE A 382 18.97 45.62 -6.07
N LEU A 383 17.82 44.97 -6.21
CA LEU A 383 16.51 45.60 -6.37
C LEU A 383 15.83 45.78 -5.02
N LEU A 384 15.77 44.70 -4.24
CA LEU A 384 15.16 44.65 -2.94
C LEU A 384 15.85 43.57 -2.10
N ASN A 385 16.40 43.96 -0.97
CA ASN A 385 17.14 43.06 -0.08
C ASN A 385 16.23 41.92 0.39
N GLY A 386 16.64 40.69 0.15
CA GLY A 386 15.91 39.45 0.45
C GLY A 386 14.98 39.00 -0.68
N LEU A 387 14.94 39.66 -1.83
CA LEU A 387 14.20 39.22 -3.01
C LEU A 387 15.00 38.19 -3.81
N SER A 388 14.34 37.16 -4.28
CA SER A 388 14.91 36.18 -5.23
C SER A 388 13.88 35.74 -6.24
N LEU A 389 14.35 35.44 -7.45
CA LEU A 389 13.59 34.85 -8.54
C LEU A 389 14.05 33.39 -8.69
N PHE A 390 13.11 32.48 -8.95
CA PHE A 390 13.45 31.11 -9.32
C PHE A 390 12.65 30.66 -10.55
N VAL A 391 13.29 29.82 -11.35
CA VAL A 391 12.68 29.12 -12.47
C VAL A 391 13.09 27.66 -12.38
N GLY A 392 12.12 26.76 -12.46
CA GLY A 392 12.34 25.33 -12.39
C GLY A 392 11.62 24.57 -13.50
N ALA A 393 12.19 23.48 -13.92
CA ALA A 393 11.57 22.54 -14.84
C ALA A 393 11.99 21.11 -14.48
N GLY A 394 11.05 20.18 -14.55
CA GLY A 394 11.29 18.76 -14.35
C GLY A 394 10.54 17.94 -15.38
N TYR A 395 11.17 16.86 -15.79
CA TYR A 395 10.62 15.86 -16.68
C TYR A 395 10.92 14.47 -16.16
N ALA A 396 9.94 13.59 -16.27
CA ALA A 396 10.13 12.18 -16.01
C ALA A 396 9.38 11.34 -17.01
N ASN A 397 9.94 10.19 -17.32
CA ASN A 397 9.27 9.16 -18.08
C ASN A 397 9.58 7.77 -17.53
N SER A 398 8.71 6.84 -17.83
CA SER A 398 8.90 5.40 -17.65
C SER A 398 8.47 4.67 -18.91
N SER A 399 9.21 3.64 -19.27
CA SER A 399 8.84 2.71 -20.32
C SER A 399 9.10 1.29 -19.83
N ILE A 400 8.13 0.42 -20.05
CA ILE A 400 8.17 -1.00 -19.67
C ILE A 400 8.07 -1.80 -20.97
N TYR A 401 9.11 -2.53 -21.28
CA TYR A 401 9.15 -3.45 -22.40
C TYR A 401 9.06 -4.88 -21.87
N ALA A 402 8.14 -5.67 -22.41
CA ALA A 402 7.93 -7.06 -22.03
C ALA A 402 8.40 -8.02 -23.10
N GLU A 403 9.01 -9.10 -22.68
CA GLU A 403 9.43 -10.25 -23.48
C GLU A 403 8.82 -11.52 -22.88
N ASN A 404 8.20 -12.32 -23.72
CA ASN A 404 7.68 -13.62 -23.32
C ASN A 404 8.27 -14.74 -24.20
N MET A 405 8.91 -15.69 -23.52
CA MET A 405 9.42 -16.91 -24.11
C MET A 405 8.54 -18.05 -23.60
N HIS A 406 7.56 -18.44 -24.37
CA HIS A 406 6.50 -19.36 -23.97
C HIS A 406 6.56 -20.68 -24.76
N LYS A 407 6.22 -21.78 -24.10
CA LYS A 407 5.87 -23.04 -24.74
C LYS A 407 4.73 -23.73 -23.99
N ALA A 408 3.84 -24.37 -24.71
CA ALA A 408 2.78 -25.17 -24.14
C ALA A 408 3.31 -26.56 -23.69
N HIS A 409 2.64 -27.13 -22.72
CA HIS A 409 2.93 -28.50 -22.23
C HIS A 409 1.68 -29.35 -22.25
N GLU A 410 1.93 -30.68 -22.36
CA GLU A 410 0.88 -31.70 -22.26
C GLU A 410 0.60 -32.01 -20.79
N TYR A 411 -0.67 -32.19 -20.46
CA TYR A 411 -1.12 -32.58 -19.13
C TYR A 411 -2.23 -33.63 -19.21
N GLY A 412 -2.49 -34.35 -18.12
CA GLY A 412 -3.53 -35.37 -18.14
C GLY A 412 -3.64 -36.14 -16.82
N TYR A 413 -4.45 -37.16 -16.83
CA TYR A 413 -4.66 -38.04 -15.71
C TYR A 413 -4.86 -39.51 -16.15
N GLU A 414 -4.64 -40.41 -15.20
CA GLU A 414 -4.84 -41.84 -15.36
C GLU A 414 -5.96 -42.33 -14.44
N ARG A 415 -6.72 -43.34 -14.94
CA ARG A 415 -7.74 -44.02 -14.15
C ARG A 415 -7.76 -45.51 -14.43
N TYR A 416 -8.08 -46.32 -13.43
CA TYR A 416 -8.37 -47.72 -13.63
C TYR A 416 -9.67 -47.86 -14.41
N THR A 417 -9.68 -48.74 -15.45
CA THR A 417 -10.86 -49.05 -16.29
C THR A 417 -11.55 -50.37 -15.89
N ALA A 418 -10.92 -51.14 -15.03
CA ALA A 418 -11.43 -52.38 -14.49
C ALA A 418 -11.25 -52.41 -12.96
N THR A 419 -10.50 -53.32 -12.41
CA THR A 419 -10.29 -53.44 -10.96
C THR A 419 -9.19 -52.50 -10.48
N ILE A 420 -9.40 -51.84 -9.35
CA ILE A 420 -8.39 -50.98 -8.70
C ILE A 420 -7.11 -51.79 -8.48
N GLY A 421 -5.99 -51.22 -8.93
CA GLY A 421 -4.68 -51.87 -8.84
C GLY A 421 -4.29 -52.71 -10.08
N ASP A 422 -5.19 -52.91 -11.02
CA ASP A 422 -4.86 -53.62 -12.26
C ASP A 422 -4.21 -52.66 -13.30
N MET A 423 -2.89 -52.67 -13.34
CA MET A 423 -2.11 -51.81 -14.24
C MET A 423 -2.26 -52.17 -15.73
N ASN A 424 -2.83 -53.36 -16.07
CA ASN A 424 -3.13 -53.70 -17.46
C ASN A 424 -4.41 -53.03 -17.99
N HIS A 425 -5.22 -52.49 -17.10
CA HIS A 425 -6.46 -51.84 -17.43
C HIS A 425 -6.44 -50.40 -16.90
N VAL A 426 -5.51 -49.59 -17.43
CA VAL A 426 -5.37 -48.14 -17.15
C VAL A 426 -5.67 -47.34 -18.41
N ALA A 427 -6.55 -46.37 -18.30
CA ALA A 427 -6.80 -45.38 -19.36
C ALA A 427 -6.06 -44.07 -19.00
N LEU A 428 -5.29 -43.57 -19.95
CA LEU A 428 -4.66 -42.24 -19.91
C LEU A 428 -5.52 -41.28 -20.75
N THR A 429 -5.88 -40.13 -20.15
CA THR A 429 -6.52 -39.03 -20.87
C THR A 429 -5.56 -37.84 -20.86
N THR A 430 -5.27 -37.28 -22.03
CA THR A 430 -4.33 -36.17 -22.19
C THR A 430 -4.99 -34.95 -22.84
N PHE A 431 -4.48 -33.78 -22.51
CA PHE A 431 -4.88 -32.47 -23.00
C PHE A 431 -3.67 -31.63 -23.31
N GLY A 432 -3.90 -30.56 -24.07
CA GLY A 432 -2.84 -29.64 -24.49
C GLY A 432 -1.91 -30.27 -25.54
N ASN A 433 -0.94 -29.52 -25.95
CA ASN A 433 0.06 -29.92 -26.92
C ASN A 433 1.44 -29.79 -26.28
N LYS A 434 2.30 -30.77 -26.48
CA LYS A 434 3.68 -30.68 -26.06
C LYS A 434 4.50 -29.92 -27.11
N GLU A 435 4.89 -28.70 -26.77
CA GLU A 435 5.83 -27.94 -27.57
C GLU A 435 7.26 -28.19 -27.08
N THR A 436 8.20 -28.26 -28.01
CA THR A 436 9.62 -28.48 -27.71
C THR A 436 10.40 -27.14 -27.73
N ASN A 437 9.94 -26.18 -28.51
CA ASN A 437 10.63 -24.92 -28.72
C ASN A 437 9.88 -23.78 -28.04
N LEU A 438 10.64 -22.83 -27.50
CA LEU A 438 10.09 -21.60 -26.96
C LEU A 438 9.64 -20.66 -28.09
N THR A 439 8.45 -20.14 -28.00
CA THR A 439 7.90 -19.09 -28.89
C THR A 439 8.17 -17.74 -28.28
N PHE A 440 8.73 -16.81 -29.06
CA PHE A 440 9.04 -15.46 -28.62
C PHE A 440 7.93 -14.48 -28.98
N SER A 441 7.54 -13.64 -28.04
CA SER A 441 6.70 -12.47 -28.25
C SER A 441 7.19 -11.30 -27.40
N ASN A 442 6.95 -10.09 -27.89
CA ASN A 442 7.31 -8.88 -27.15
C ASN A 442 6.32 -7.74 -27.41
N TRP A 443 6.22 -6.82 -26.46
CA TRP A 443 5.36 -5.63 -26.58
C TRP A 443 5.76 -4.53 -25.59
N ASN A 444 5.27 -3.33 -25.83
CA ASN A 444 5.32 -2.26 -24.83
C ASN A 444 4.22 -2.53 -23.78
N ALA A 445 4.62 -2.88 -22.55
CA ALA A 445 3.72 -3.23 -21.46
C ALA A 445 3.23 -2.02 -20.68
N GLY A 446 3.84 -0.85 -20.86
CA GLY A 446 3.40 0.38 -20.21
C GLY A 446 4.36 1.54 -20.45
N GLN A 447 3.81 2.72 -20.40
CA GLN A 447 4.58 3.96 -20.45
C GLN A 447 3.84 5.09 -19.77
N TRP A 448 4.57 6.01 -19.19
CA TRP A 448 4.02 7.27 -18.70
C TRP A 448 5.08 8.37 -18.81
N TRP A 449 4.62 9.61 -18.86
CA TRP A 449 5.47 10.78 -18.70
C TRP A 449 4.79 11.84 -17.84
N LYS A 450 5.62 12.61 -17.15
CA LYS A 450 5.21 13.77 -16.34
C LYS A 450 6.20 14.90 -16.56
N ALA A 451 5.69 16.10 -16.78
CA ALA A 451 6.48 17.31 -16.91
C ALA A 451 5.89 18.43 -16.06
N LYS A 452 6.74 19.23 -15.43
CA LYS A 452 6.31 20.38 -14.63
C LYS A 452 7.32 21.50 -14.77
N SER A 453 6.83 22.71 -15.01
CA SER A 453 7.63 23.93 -14.95
C SER A 453 7.04 24.88 -13.91
N ASN A 454 7.90 25.69 -13.32
CA ASN A 454 7.51 26.71 -12.36
C ASN A 454 8.39 27.95 -12.51
N ILE A 455 7.78 29.09 -12.23
CA ILE A 455 8.46 30.37 -12.11
C ILE A 455 7.88 31.10 -10.90
N GLY A 456 8.73 31.63 -10.07
CA GLY A 456 8.26 32.33 -8.88
C GLY A 456 9.26 33.29 -8.27
N VAL A 457 8.78 34.07 -7.36
CA VAL A 457 9.57 35.02 -6.58
C VAL A 457 9.42 34.71 -5.10
N ASN A 458 10.53 34.74 -4.40
CA ASN A 458 10.58 34.65 -2.93
C ASN A 458 11.11 35.95 -2.38
N TYR A 459 10.46 36.46 -1.36
CA TYR A 459 10.91 37.62 -0.60
C TYR A 459 11.01 37.23 0.87
N GLN A 460 12.18 37.42 1.47
CA GLN A 460 12.41 37.12 2.89
C GLN A 460 13.12 38.31 3.53
N ARG A 461 12.59 38.79 4.62
CA ARG A 461 13.18 39.90 5.36
C ARG A 461 12.92 39.82 6.85
N SER A 462 13.96 40.07 7.62
CA SER A 462 13.84 40.31 9.05
C SER A 462 13.75 41.83 9.30
N PHE A 463 12.80 42.26 10.13
CA PHE A 463 12.60 43.64 10.55
C PHE A 463 12.98 43.74 12.03
N LEU A 464 13.20 44.90 12.51
CA LEU A 464 13.39 45.34 13.91
C LEU A 464 13.54 44.19 14.95
N GLY A 465 14.67 43.54 14.95
CA GLY A 465 14.97 42.46 15.90
C GLY A 465 14.59 41.06 15.38
N ASN A 466 13.53 40.44 15.91
CA ASN A 466 13.17 39.05 15.64
C ASN A 466 11.87 38.93 14.83
N ASP A 467 11.47 39.95 14.09
CA ASP A 467 10.30 39.85 13.22
C ASP A 467 10.73 39.36 11.85
N HIS A 468 10.11 38.30 11.37
CA HIS A 468 10.41 37.72 10.07
C HIS A 468 9.18 37.72 9.18
N PHE A 469 9.38 38.17 7.96
CA PHE A 469 8.37 38.12 6.90
C PHE A 469 8.89 37.36 5.71
N SER A 470 8.12 36.40 5.21
CA SER A 470 8.40 35.77 3.93
C SER A 470 7.15 35.76 3.05
N ALA A 471 7.36 35.95 1.76
CA ALA A 471 6.32 35.88 0.76
C ALA A 471 6.82 35.13 -0.46
N THR A 472 6.02 34.22 -0.97
CA THR A 472 6.30 33.48 -2.20
C THR A 472 5.13 33.63 -3.13
N ALA A 473 5.40 34.00 -4.39
CA ALA A 473 4.41 33.94 -5.45
C ALA A 473 4.96 33.02 -6.56
N VAL A 474 4.15 32.05 -6.99
CA VAL A 474 4.58 31.06 -7.97
C VAL A 474 3.48 30.76 -8.98
N TYR A 475 3.87 30.64 -10.24
CA TYR A 475 3.09 30.06 -11.31
C TYR A 475 3.66 28.69 -11.67
N THR A 476 2.80 27.69 -11.80
CA THR A 476 3.20 26.34 -12.24
C THR A 476 2.38 25.90 -13.44
N ASN A 477 3.01 25.14 -14.32
CA ASN A 477 2.37 24.47 -15.43
C ASN A 477 2.86 23.02 -15.47
N SER A 478 1.94 22.05 -15.49
CA SER A 478 2.27 20.64 -15.55
C SER A 478 1.45 19.90 -16.58
N GLY A 479 2.04 18.83 -17.11
CA GLY A 479 1.39 17.89 -18.02
C GLY A 479 1.77 16.47 -17.68
N SER A 480 0.83 15.54 -17.77
CA SER A 480 1.07 14.11 -17.53
C SER A 480 0.18 13.24 -18.40
N SER A 481 0.68 12.05 -18.75
CA SER A 481 -0.08 11.04 -19.46
C SER A 481 0.44 9.64 -19.09
N THR A 482 -0.47 8.68 -19.03
CA THR A 482 -0.17 7.26 -18.77
C THR A 482 -0.36 6.37 -19.99
N ASP A 483 -1.06 6.85 -21.03
CA ASP A 483 -1.50 6.07 -22.19
C ASP A 483 -1.11 6.73 -23.54
N GLY A 484 -0.09 7.57 -23.52
CA GLY A 484 0.36 8.28 -24.73
C GLY A 484 -0.19 9.71 -24.80
N ARG A 485 -0.85 10.11 -25.90
CA ARG A 485 -1.27 11.49 -26.12
C ARG A 485 -2.75 11.76 -25.90
N GLY A 486 -3.59 10.74 -25.93
CA GLY A 486 -5.05 10.88 -25.94
C GLY A 486 -5.63 11.55 -24.70
N ASN A 487 -5.11 11.20 -23.51
CA ASN A 487 -5.65 11.63 -22.23
C ASN A 487 -4.65 12.43 -21.41
N THR A 488 -3.98 13.40 -22.07
CA THR A 488 -3.02 14.28 -21.38
C THR A 488 -3.74 15.23 -20.42
N ILE A 489 -3.35 15.17 -19.14
CA ILE A 489 -3.82 16.07 -18.10
C ILE A 489 -2.90 17.28 -18.05
N TYR A 490 -3.45 18.50 -18.20
CA TYR A 490 -2.75 19.76 -18.06
C TYR A 490 -3.29 20.53 -16.85
N ARG A 491 -2.38 20.99 -15.99
CA ARG A 491 -2.70 21.81 -14.81
C ARG A 491 -1.89 23.09 -14.82
N GLN A 492 -2.53 24.19 -14.40
CA GLN A 492 -1.93 25.49 -14.21
C GLN A 492 -2.32 26.02 -12.84
N ASN A 493 -1.35 26.45 -12.06
CA ASN A 493 -1.65 27.00 -10.73
C ASN A 493 -0.93 28.34 -10.57
N ILE A 494 -1.65 29.31 -9.97
CA ILE A 494 -1.13 30.61 -9.54
C ILE A 494 -1.29 30.63 -8.02
N MET A 495 -0.20 30.74 -7.28
CA MET A 495 -0.23 30.58 -5.83
C MET A 495 0.61 31.66 -5.18
N GLY A 496 0.12 32.15 -4.03
CA GLY A 496 0.84 33.05 -3.13
C GLY A 496 0.83 32.52 -1.71
N ALA A 497 1.99 32.48 -1.07
CA ALA A 497 2.13 32.16 0.35
C ALA A 497 2.79 33.31 1.08
N PHE A 498 2.23 33.69 2.21
CA PHE A 498 2.72 34.75 3.09
C PHE A 498 2.89 34.19 4.49
N HIS A 499 4.06 34.36 5.06
CA HIS A 499 4.36 34.01 6.45
C HIS A 499 4.84 35.24 7.19
N TYR A 500 4.28 35.52 8.33
CA TYR A 500 4.73 36.54 9.24
C TYR A 500 4.88 36.00 10.64
N ASP A 501 6.03 36.22 11.21
CA ASP A 501 6.40 35.83 12.56
C ASP A 501 6.79 37.09 13.31
N LEU A 502 6.09 37.36 14.39
CA LEU A 502 6.28 38.47 15.29
C LEU A 502 7.05 38.00 16.54
N GLN A 503 8.33 38.39 16.64
CA GLN A 503 9.21 38.15 17.80
C GLN A 503 9.40 36.67 18.15
N ASP A 504 9.43 35.79 17.14
CA ASP A 504 9.44 34.34 17.34
C ASP A 504 8.33 33.88 18.30
N ARG A 505 7.18 34.55 18.33
CA ARG A 505 6.13 34.27 19.31
C ARG A 505 4.73 34.11 18.71
N TYR A 506 4.39 34.92 17.73
CA TYR A 506 3.10 34.87 17.05
C TYR A 506 3.33 34.70 15.57
N MET A 507 2.78 33.68 15.00
CA MET A 507 2.92 33.34 13.57
C MET A 507 1.57 33.42 12.88
N ALA A 508 1.58 33.90 11.64
CA ALA A 508 0.43 33.88 10.76
C ALA A 508 0.85 33.51 9.34
N ASP A 509 0.19 32.52 8.76
CA ASP A 509 0.39 32.10 7.37
C ASP A 509 -0.91 32.27 6.60
N LEU A 510 -0.79 32.84 5.39
CA LEU A 510 -1.87 32.97 4.43
C LEU A 510 -1.43 32.38 3.10
N VAL A 511 -2.16 31.39 2.61
CA VAL A 511 -1.95 30.85 1.27
C VAL A 511 -3.19 31.10 0.42
N LEU A 512 -2.97 31.66 -0.76
CA LEU A 512 -4.00 31.92 -1.77
C LEU A 512 -3.61 31.18 -3.04
N ALA A 513 -4.42 30.24 -3.52
CA ALA A 513 -4.15 29.47 -4.70
C ALA A 513 -5.33 29.51 -5.68
N ALA A 514 -5.05 29.79 -6.95
CA ALA A 514 -5.97 29.61 -8.05
C ALA A 514 -5.46 28.43 -8.91
N ASN A 515 -6.23 27.35 -8.93
CA ASN A 515 -5.84 26.08 -9.53
C ASN A 515 -6.71 25.83 -10.77
N GLY A 516 -6.10 25.55 -11.91
CA GLY A 516 -6.76 25.27 -13.18
C GLY A 516 -6.39 23.91 -13.74
N SER A 517 -7.37 23.21 -14.34
CA SER A 517 -7.17 21.91 -14.97
C SER A 517 -8.04 21.75 -16.22
N ASN A 518 -7.56 20.99 -17.20
CA ASN A 518 -8.36 20.61 -18.35
C ASN A 518 -9.32 19.45 -18.06
N ARG A 519 -9.20 18.77 -16.92
CA ARG A 519 -10.11 17.68 -16.51
C ARG A 519 -11.48 18.18 -16.08
N THR A 520 -11.57 19.44 -15.64
CA THR A 520 -12.76 20.02 -15.00
C THR A 520 -13.50 21.01 -15.92
N TYR A 521 -13.48 20.77 -17.23
CA TYR A 521 -14.25 21.59 -18.17
C TYR A 521 -15.77 21.43 -17.93
N PRO A 522 -16.58 22.53 -17.93
CA PRO A 522 -16.20 23.93 -18.20
C PRO A 522 -15.63 24.67 -17.00
N SER A 523 -15.77 24.21 -15.78
CA SER A 523 -15.32 24.88 -14.54
C SER A 523 -13.83 24.65 -14.29
N LYS A 524 -12.97 25.24 -15.11
CA LYS A 524 -11.53 24.98 -15.13
C LYS A 524 -10.78 25.46 -13.89
N TRP A 525 -11.23 26.54 -13.24
CA TRP A 525 -10.51 27.20 -12.18
C TRP A 525 -11.22 27.09 -10.84
N ALA A 526 -10.47 26.84 -9.77
CA ALA A 526 -10.93 26.86 -8.40
C ALA A 526 -10.00 27.72 -7.54
N PHE A 527 -10.57 28.40 -6.53
CA PHE A 527 -9.84 29.27 -5.61
C PHE A 527 -9.76 28.63 -4.22
N SER A 528 -8.54 28.46 -3.73
CA SER A 528 -8.21 27.72 -2.51
C SER A 528 -7.49 28.63 -1.50
N PRO A 529 -8.22 29.35 -0.62
CA PRO A 529 -7.65 30.16 0.43
C PRO A 529 -7.38 29.30 1.68
N THR A 530 -6.26 29.55 2.37
CA THR A 530 -5.91 28.93 3.65
C THR A 530 -5.28 29.94 4.57
N LEU A 531 -5.72 29.95 5.84
CA LEU A 531 -5.19 30.76 6.92
C LEU A 531 -4.73 29.85 8.06
N SER A 532 -3.57 30.13 8.62
CA SER A 532 -3.12 29.47 9.84
C SER A 532 -2.43 30.43 10.80
N LEU A 533 -2.55 30.13 12.09
CA LEU A 533 -2.04 30.94 13.19
C LEU A 533 -1.24 30.06 14.14
N GLY A 534 -0.20 30.63 14.72
CA GLY A 534 0.62 29.98 15.73
C GLY A 534 0.93 30.93 16.91
N TRP A 535 1.02 30.37 18.09
CA TRP A 535 1.38 31.07 19.30
C TRP A 535 2.31 30.24 20.16
N ILE A 536 3.55 30.73 20.33
CA ILE A 536 4.50 30.17 21.28
C ILE A 536 4.22 30.79 22.64
N TYR A 537 3.53 30.06 23.51
CA TYR A 537 3.14 30.53 24.85
C TYR A 537 4.22 30.24 25.90
N ALA A 538 5.13 29.30 25.64
CA ALA A 538 6.24 29.00 26.53
C ALA A 538 7.56 28.86 25.73
N LYS A 539 8.59 29.56 26.21
CA LYS A 539 9.96 29.47 25.70
C LYS A 539 10.89 29.73 26.89
N ALA A 540 11.48 28.67 27.44
CA ALA A 540 12.34 28.73 28.61
C ALA A 540 13.46 27.71 28.54
N ASP A 541 14.67 28.11 28.90
CA ASP A 541 15.83 27.21 28.93
C ASP A 541 15.75 26.20 30.07
N ASN A 542 15.09 26.54 31.16
CA ASN A 542 14.95 25.73 32.36
C ASN A 542 13.47 25.66 32.78
N GLY A 543 13.07 24.53 33.37
CA GLY A 543 11.69 24.31 33.82
C GLY A 543 11.08 23.06 33.21
N LEU A 544 9.85 22.75 33.62
CA LEU A 544 9.13 21.57 33.10
C LEU A 544 8.77 21.73 31.62
N ILE A 545 8.32 22.91 31.22
CA ILE A 545 7.96 23.25 29.83
C ILE A 545 9.04 24.16 29.27
N ASN A 546 9.91 23.62 28.41
CA ASN A 546 10.96 24.37 27.74
C ASN A 546 10.45 25.07 26.48
N TYR A 547 9.49 24.45 25.79
CA TYR A 547 8.83 24.99 24.62
C TYR A 547 7.38 24.58 24.61
N GLY A 548 6.50 25.50 24.27
CA GLY A 548 5.07 25.25 24.12
C GLY A 548 4.50 26.13 23.02
N LYS A 549 3.91 25.50 21.99
CA LYS A 549 3.29 26.17 20.85
C LYS A 549 1.88 25.65 20.64
N LEU A 550 0.95 26.57 20.42
CA LEU A 550 -0.39 26.29 19.87
C LEU A 550 -0.41 26.69 18.40
N ARG A 551 -1.10 25.92 17.58
CA ARG A 551 -1.31 26.23 16.17
C ARG A 551 -2.73 25.85 15.75
N ALA A 552 -3.30 26.67 14.86
CA ALA A 552 -4.62 26.43 14.30
C ALA A 552 -4.60 26.78 12.82
N SER A 553 -5.23 25.97 12.00
CA SER A 553 -5.37 26.22 10.58
C SER A 553 -6.80 25.99 10.10
N ALA A 554 -7.20 26.74 9.07
CA ALA A 554 -8.45 26.58 8.34
C ALA A 554 -8.21 26.84 6.86
N GLY A 555 -8.77 26.01 5.99
CA GLY A 555 -8.58 26.18 4.57
C GLY A 555 -9.64 25.52 3.71
N ILE A 556 -9.80 26.08 2.50
CA ILE A 556 -10.63 25.50 1.44
C ILE A 556 -9.69 25.09 0.31
N GLN A 557 -9.82 23.85 -0.15
CA GLN A 557 -9.04 23.31 -1.24
C GLN A 557 -9.95 22.55 -2.20
N HIS A 558 -9.49 22.38 -3.43
CA HIS A 558 -10.23 21.70 -4.50
C HIS A 558 -9.36 20.64 -5.17
N THR A 559 -10.00 19.58 -5.69
CA THR A 559 -9.32 18.63 -6.57
C THR A 559 -9.91 18.64 -7.97
N ASP A 560 -9.08 18.37 -8.97
CA ASP A 560 -9.50 18.18 -10.35
C ASP A 560 -9.84 16.71 -10.67
N TYR A 561 -9.99 15.87 -9.66
CA TYR A 561 -10.39 14.49 -9.88
C TYR A 561 -11.78 14.41 -10.51
N MET A 562 -11.87 13.63 -11.57
CA MET A 562 -13.12 13.26 -12.23
C MET A 562 -13.13 11.74 -12.41
N PRO A 563 -14.26 11.08 -12.17
CA PRO A 563 -14.36 9.61 -12.32
C PRO A 563 -13.96 9.12 -13.71
N THR A 564 -14.32 9.91 -14.74
CA THR A 564 -13.97 9.60 -16.14
C THR A 564 -13.46 10.87 -16.83
N TYR A 565 -12.35 10.78 -17.58
CA TYR A 565 -11.88 11.90 -18.38
C TYR A 565 -12.86 12.19 -19.53
N GLY A 566 -13.16 13.47 -19.75
CA GLY A 566 -14.09 13.88 -20.82
C GLY A 566 -15.56 13.61 -20.54
N MET A 567 -15.95 13.41 -19.26
CA MET A 567 -17.33 13.14 -18.86
C MET A 567 -18.34 14.22 -19.28
N TRP A 568 -17.91 15.38 -19.69
CA TRP A 568 -18.75 16.46 -20.29
C TRP A 568 -19.12 16.19 -21.76
N LEU A 569 -18.59 15.12 -22.37
CA LEU A 569 -18.89 14.67 -23.71
C LEU A 569 -19.76 13.40 -23.64
N PRO A 570 -20.71 13.21 -24.58
CA PRO A 570 -21.38 11.94 -24.69
C PRO A 570 -20.37 10.86 -25.11
N THR A 571 -20.43 9.69 -24.49
CA THR A 571 -19.66 8.53 -24.95
C THR A 571 -20.45 7.70 -25.93
N TRP A 572 -19.76 7.11 -26.89
CA TRP A 572 -20.35 6.19 -27.86
C TRP A 572 -19.69 4.82 -27.70
N ASP A 573 -20.49 3.82 -27.47
CA ASP A 573 -20.06 2.43 -27.43
C ASP A 573 -20.18 1.83 -28.84
N ALA A 574 -19.04 1.52 -29.44
CA ALA A 574 -18.99 0.99 -30.82
C ALA A 574 -19.17 -0.53 -30.89
N THR A 575 -19.34 -1.20 -29.72
CA THR A 575 -19.41 -2.65 -29.64
C THR A 575 -20.82 -3.19 -29.33
N HIS A 576 -21.84 -2.32 -29.30
CA HIS A 576 -23.21 -2.71 -28.97
C HIS A 576 -24.00 -3.10 -30.18
N GLY A 577 -24.55 -4.30 -30.11
CA GLY A 577 -25.54 -4.84 -31.01
C GLY A 577 -24.94 -5.47 -32.28
N TYR A 578 -25.22 -6.73 -32.47
CA TYR A 578 -25.06 -7.36 -33.78
C TYR A 578 -26.45 -7.67 -34.35
N VAL A 579 -26.59 -7.44 -35.60
CA VAL A 579 -27.79 -7.84 -36.34
C VAL A 579 -27.44 -9.07 -37.15
N ILE A 580 -28.25 -10.13 -37.01
CA ILE A 580 -28.12 -11.31 -37.86
C ILE A 580 -28.90 -11.01 -39.13
N ILE A 581 -28.24 -10.92 -40.25
CA ILE A 581 -28.82 -10.71 -41.57
C ILE A 581 -28.78 -12.02 -42.32
N GLY A 582 -29.94 -12.70 -42.45
CA GLY A 582 -30.03 -13.97 -43.12
C GLY A 582 -29.51 -15.16 -42.31
N ASN A 583 -29.13 -16.25 -42.97
CA ASN A 583 -28.63 -17.47 -42.33
C ASN A 583 -27.11 -17.46 -42.01
N SER A 584 -26.46 -16.32 -42.21
CA SER A 584 -25.03 -16.18 -41.94
C SER A 584 -24.83 -15.29 -40.70
N TYR A 585 -23.96 -15.72 -39.79
CA TYR A 585 -23.50 -14.92 -38.66
C TYR A 585 -22.57 -13.80 -39.15
N ASN A 586 -23.15 -12.78 -39.78
CA ASN A 586 -22.42 -11.55 -40.04
C ASN A 586 -22.69 -10.58 -38.88
N ALA A 587 -21.78 -10.52 -37.91
CA ALA A 587 -21.87 -9.53 -36.84
C ALA A 587 -21.56 -8.15 -37.43
N THR A 588 -22.59 -7.31 -37.59
CA THR A 588 -22.40 -5.89 -37.87
C THR A 588 -22.48 -5.15 -36.54
N TRP A 589 -21.39 -4.58 -36.12
CA TRP A 589 -21.31 -3.80 -34.90
C TRP A 589 -21.93 -2.43 -35.11
N GLY A 590 -22.88 -2.06 -34.26
CA GLY A 590 -23.46 -0.71 -34.23
C GLY A 590 -22.87 0.14 -33.14
N ALA A 591 -22.99 1.46 -33.25
CA ALA A 591 -22.70 2.40 -32.20
C ALA A 591 -23.98 2.77 -31.44
N SER A 592 -23.92 2.72 -30.11
CA SER A 592 -24.98 3.23 -29.22
C SER A 592 -24.43 4.32 -28.31
N LEU A 593 -25.30 5.19 -27.81
CA LEU A 593 -24.89 6.16 -26.78
C LEU A 593 -24.57 5.39 -25.51
N GLY A 594 -23.32 5.53 -25.01
CA GLY A 594 -22.83 4.80 -23.85
C GLY A 594 -23.17 5.49 -22.53
N SER A 595 -23.01 6.82 -22.46
CA SER A 595 -23.35 7.60 -21.27
C SER A 595 -23.82 9.00 -21.60
N PHE A 596 -24.68 9.56 -20.77
CA PHE A 596 -25.04 10.98 -20.82
C PHE A 596 -23.86 11.86 -20.39
N PRO A 597 -23.69 13.03 -21.03
CA PRO A 597 -22.66 13.99 -20.61
C PRO A 597 -23.03 14.62 -19.25
N THR A 598 -22.05 14.81 -18.42
CA THR A 598 -22.13 15.62 -17.20
C THR A 598 -21.71 17.04 -17.52
N THR A 599 -22.65 17.98 -17.57
CA THR A 599 -22.43 19.34 -18.07
C THR A 599 -22.45 20.42 -16.98
N ASP A 600 -23.07 20.11 -15.84
CA ASP A 600 -23.18 21.02 -14.70
C ASP A 600 -22.62 20.33 -13.44
N PHE A 601 -21.50 20.80 -12.95
CA PHE A 601 -20.84 20.28 -11.75
C PHE A 601 -19.87 21.30 -11.15
N SER A 602 -19.60 21.14 -9.87
CA SER A 602 -18.56 21.83 -9.13
C SER A 602 -17.40 20.87 -8.84
N GLN A 603 -16.18 21.40 -8.73
CA GLN A 603 -15.03 20.60 -8.32
C GLN A 603 -15.21 20.11 -6.87
N GLU A 604 -14.80 18.88 -6.59
CA GLU A 604 -14.79 18.35 -5.23
C GLU A 604 -13.99 19.28 -4.32
N THR A 605 -14.61 19.70 -3.22
CA THR A 605 -14.13 20.74 -2.31
C THR A 605 -13.91 20.18 -0.92
N SER A 606 -12.78 20.52 -0.33
CA SER A 606 -12.43 20.25 1.06
C SER A 606 -12.47 21.53 1.87
N THR A 607 -13.23 21.57 2.95
CA THR A 607 -13.11 22.56 4.02
C THR A 607 -12.51 21.86 5.22
N SER A 608 -11.33 22.30 5.68
CA SER A 608 -10.58 21.63 6.73
C SER A 608 -10.18 22.56 7.85
N PHE A 609 -10.13 22.02 9.05
CA PHE A 609 -9.70 22.68 10.29
C PHE A 609 -8.71 21.75 11.00
N ASN A 610 -7.63 22.34 11.52
CA ASN A 610 -6.67 21.62 12.36
C ASN A 610 -6.32 22.46 13.58
N LEU A 611 -6.26 21.85 14.76
CA LEU A 611 -5.78 22.44 16.00
C LEU A 611 -4.67 21.55 16.55
N GLY A 612 -3.51 22.13 16.81
CA GLY A 612 -2.37 21.36 17.29
C GLY A 612 -1.60 22.06 18.40
N THR A 613 -0.84 21.29 19.15
CA THR A 613 0.12 21.78 20.13
C THR A 613 1.41 20.99 20.06
N ASP A 614 2.53 21.70 20.14
CA ASP A 614 3.86 21.12 20.22
C ASP A 614 4.51 21.52 21.54
N LEU A 615 5.03 20.54 22.27
CA LEU A 615 5.61 20.70 23.60
C LEU A 615 7.00 20.10 23.64
N ARG A 616 7.93 20.77 24.31
CA ARG A 616 9.17 20.15 24.77
C ARG A 616 9.24 20.24 26.28
N LEU A 617 9.39 19.07 26.91
CA LEU A 617 9.40 18.91 28.36
C LEU A 617 10.78 18.44 28.83
N ASN A 618 11.32 19.09 29.87
CA ASN A 618 12.62 18.76 30.47
C ASN A 618 13.77 18.59 29.46
N ASN A 619 13.73 19.35 28.36
CA ASN A 619 14.68 19.28 27.23
C ASN A 619 14.92 17.86 26.65
N SER A 620 14.05 16.90 26.95
CA SER A 620 14.25 15.50 26.59
C SER A 620 13.02 14.85 25.94
N LEU A 621 11.80 15.34 26.22
CA LEU A 621 10.56 14.80 25.70
C LEU A 621 9.91 15.82 24.78
N ASP A 622 9.83 15.49 23.50
CA ASP A 622 9.04 16.20 22.51
C ASP A 622 7.68 15.52 22.39
N LEU A 623 6.61 16.28 22.50
CA LEU A 623 5.23 15.82 22.38
C LEU A 623 4.52 16.71 21.36
N SER A 624 3.85 16.11 20.39
CA SER A 624 2.98 16.81 19.43
C SER A 624 1.61 16.16 19.43
N VAL A 625 0.57 16.98 19.47
CA VAL A 625 -0.83 16.55 19.43
C VAL A 625 -1.55 17.38 18.38
N ASP A 626 -2.27 16.73 17.49
CA ASP A 626 -3.15 17.33 16.49
C ASP A 626 -4.56 16.79 16.62
N ALA A 627 -5.56 17.65 16.46
CA ALA A 627 -6.95 17.29 16.24
C ALA A 627 -7.40 17.94 14.93
N PHE A 628 -8.09 17.19 14.09
CA PHE A 628 -8.51 17.64 12.78
C PHE A 628 -9.98 17.36 12.51
N TYR A 629 -10.57 18.20 11.68
CA TYR A 629 -11.90 18.04 11.12
C TYR A 629 -11.89 18.50 9.66
N GLN A 630 -12.47 17.68 8.78
CA GLN A 630 -12.55 17.96 7.35
C GLN A 630 -13.94 17.64 6.82
N LEU A 631 -14.48 18.51 6.00
CA LEU A 631 -15.70 18.30 5.24
C LEU A 631 -15.40 18.30 3.75
N ARG A 632 -15.68 17.19 3.09
CA ARG A 632 -15.68 17.06 1.63
C ARG A 632 -17.08 17.23 1.09
N SER A 633 -17.20 17.99 0.02
CA SER A 633 -18.46 18.25 -0.69
C SER A 633 -18.22 18.24 -2.19
N HIS A 634 -19.31 18.25 -2.97
CA HIS A 634 -19.26 18.14 -4.43
C HIS A 634 -18.52 16.86 -4.89
N ILE A 635 -18.69 15.76 -4.15
CA ILE A 635 -18.13 14.46 -4.55
C ILE A 635 -19.01 13.90 -5.68
N MET A 636 -18.37 13.61 -6.81
CA MET A 636 -19.04 13.09 -8.00
C MET A 636 -19.49 11.64 -7.77
N LEU A 637 -20.77 11.38 -7.93
CA LEU A 637 -21.38 10.05 -7.81
C LEU A 637 -22.16 9.72 -9.09
N SER A 638 -22.14 8.44 -9.49
CA SER A 638 -22.92 7.96 -10.63
C SER A 638 -24.40 7.98 -10.30
N ALA A 639 -25.22 8.59 -11.15
CA ALA A 639 -26.68 8.66 -11.01
C ALA A 639 -27.40 7.39 -11.53
N ASN A 640 -26.71 6.29 -11.75
CA ASN A 640 -27.30 5.05 -12.26
C ASN A 640 -28.46 4.53 -11.40
N ASN A 641 -28.43 4.79 -10.11
CA ASN A 641 -29.51 4.38 -9.19
C ASN A 641 -30.72 5.34 -9.19
N GLU A 642 -30.61 6.51 -9.82
CA GLU A 642 -31.72 7.48 -9.93
C GLU A 642 -32.51 7.33 -11.22
N ASN A 643 -31.91 6.71 -12.25
CA ASN A 643 -32.52 6.54 -13.56
C ASN A 643 -33.00 5.10 -13.78
N SER A 644 -34.13 4.95 -14.41
CA SER A 644 -34.64 3.63 -14.75
C SER A 644 -33.71 2.90 -15.72
N SER A 645 -33.42 1.64 -15.45
CA SER A 645 -32.65 0.74 -16.34
C SER A 645 -33.26 0.59 -17.74
N VAL A 646 -34.54 0.94 -17.91
CA VAL A 646 -35.24 0.96 -19.20
C VAL A 646 -34.62 1.96 -20.19
N VAL A 647 -33.94 3.00 -19.67
CA VAL A 647 -33.23 3.98 -20.53
C VAL A 647 -32.08 3.33 -21.30
N GLY A 648 -31.46 2.26 -20.77
CA GLY A 648 -30.42 1.50 -21.44
C GLY A 648 -29.09 2.25 -21.64
N ILE A 649 -28.92 3.41 -21.02
CA ILE A 649 -27.76 4.31 -21.15
C ILE A 649 -27.24 4.64 -19.73
N GLN A 650 -25.96 4.69 -19.57
CA GLN A 650 -25.36 5.09 -18.29
C GLN A 650 -25.72 6.54 -17.95
N SER A 651 -26.10 6.74 -16.71
CA SER A 651 -26.47 8.06 -16.21
C SER A 651 -25.26 8.98 -16.11
N ALA A 652 -25.51 10.29 -16.20
CA ALA A 652 -24.52 11.31 -15.87
C ALA A 652 -24.06 11.19 -14.41
N TYR A 653 -22.93 11.78 -14.09
CA TYR A 653 -22.48 11.95 -12.71
C TYR A 653 -23.10 13.21 -12.10
N ASN A 654 -23.38 13.15 -10.80
CA ASN A 654 -23.85 14.30 -10.01
C ASN A 654 -22.88 14.61 -8.87
N ASP A 655 -22.61 15.88 -8.61
CA ASP A 655 -21.67 16.37 -7.58
C ASP A 655 -22.33 16.53 -6.19
N VAL A 656 -23.09 15.53 -5.76
CA VAL A 656 -23.96 15.59 -4.57
C VAL A 656 -23.33 15.02 -3.32
N GLY A 657 -22.33 14.15 -3.46
CA GLY A 657 -21.74 13.41 -2.34
C GLY A 657 -21.07 14.33 -1.32
N LYS A 658 -21.20 13.99 -0.03
CA LYS A 658 -20.49 14.66 1.08
C LYS A 658 -19.98 13.66 2.09
N VAL A 659 -18.76 13.90 2.58
CA VAL A 659 -18.10 13.10 3.62
C VAL A 659 -17.51 14.05 4.65
N LYS A 660 -17.70 13.79 5.92
CA LYS A 660 -16.96 14.42 7.02
C LYS A 660 -15.90 13.46 7.53
N SER A 661 -14.73 13.97 7.91
CA SER A 661 -13.64 13.20 8.52
C SER A 661 -13.10 13.93 9.72
N TYR A 662 -12.76 13.22 10.77
CA TYR A 662 -12.24 13.78 12.00
C TYR A 662 -11.36 12.77 12.74
N GLY A 663 -10.46 13.29 13.56
CA GLY A 663 -9.57 12.43 14.32
C GLY A 663 -8.54 13.23 15.11
N PHE A 664 -7.60 12.48 15.68
CA PHE A 664 -6.48 13.04 16.40
C PHE A 664 -5.20 12.21 16.18
N GLU A 665 -4.09 12.87 16.40
CA GLU A 665 -2.75 12.29 16.31
C GLU A 665 -1.95 12.72 17.54
N VAL A 666 -1.16 11.78 18.05
CA VAL A 666 -0.23 12.04 19.15
C VAL A 666 1.12 11.44 18.78
N SER A 667 2.18 12.21 18.93
CA SER A 667 3.54 11.71 18.83
C SER A 667 4.36 12.13 20.04
N ALA A 668 5.21 11.23 20.51
CA ALA A 668 6.12 11.46 21.61
C ALA A 668 7.52 10.95 21.23
N LYS A 669 8.53 11.77 21.42
CA LYS A 669 9.94 11.39 21.20
C LYS A 669 10.74 11.79 22.44
N TYR A 670 11.34 10.80 23.08
CA TYR A 670 12.19 10.99 24.25
C TYR A 670 13.62 10.63 23.87
N VAL A 671 14.51 11.60 23.97
CA VAL A 671 15.94 11.43 23.70
C VAL A 671 16.73 11.90 24.91
N LYS A 672 17.57 11.05 25.45
CA LYS A 672 18.39 11.37 26.61
C LYS A 672 19.73 10.64 26.56
N GLU A 673 20.78 11.40 26.84
CA GLU A 673 22.07 10.84 27.24
C GLU A 673 22.01 10.51 28.74
N LEU A 674 22.11 9.23 29.09
CA LEU A 674 22.02 8.75 30.47
C LEU A 674 23.35 8.93 31.24
N ILE A 675 24.40 8.52 30.61
CA ILE A 675 25.80 8.74 31.02
C ILE A 675 26.64 9.00 29.75
N PRO A 676 27.84 9.53 29.80
CA PRO A 676 28.66 9.77 28.62
C PRO A 676 28.73 8.54 27.69
N ASP A 677 28.47 8.75 26.38
CA ASP A 677 28.42 7.72 25.34
C ASP A 677 27.27 6.73 25.48
N GLN A 678 26.27 6.99 26.33
CA GLN A 678 25.07 6.16 26.46
C GLN A 678 23.83 6.94 26.09
N HIS A 679 23.23 6.62 24.97
CA HIS A 679 22.05 7.30 24.43
C HIS A 679 20.83 6.39 24.46
N LEU A 680 19.73 6.93 24.97
CA LEU A 680 18.41 6.30 24.95
C LEU A 680 17.48 7.13 24.06
N ASN A 681 16.84 6.49 23.09
CA ASN A 681 15.86 7.06 22.19
C ASN A 681 14.57 6.22 22.26
N LEU A 682 13.49 6.82 22.73
CA LEU A 682 12.17 6.20 22.76
C LEU A 682 11.22 7.05 21.92
N GLY A 683 10.49 6.42 21.03
CA GLY A 683 9.46 7.09 20.24
C GLY A 683 8.15 6.33 20.31
N ALA A 684 7.05 7.06 20.24
CA ALA A 684 5.71 6.49 20.10
C ALA A 684 4.85 7.42 19.27
N ASN A 685 4.00 6.86 18.45
CA ASN A 685 2.96 7.59 17.74
C ASN A 685 1.63 6.83 17.80
N LEU A 686 0.56 7.59 17.78
CA LEU A 686 -0.81 7.10 17.78
C LEU A 686 -1.63 8.01 16.87
N SER A 687 -2.40 7.42 15.98
CA SER A 687 -3.32 8.12 15.09
C SER A 687 -4.66 7.41 15.11
N TRP A 688 -5.71 8.17 15.28
CA TRP A 688 -7.07 7.69 15.11
C TRP A 688 -7.82 8.62 14.19
N ALA A 689 -8.44 8.04 13.14
CA ALA A 689 -9.15 8.79 12.13
C ALA A 689 -10.46 8.08 11.76
N ARG A 690 -11.54 8.83 11.67
CA ARG A 690 -12.86 8.35 11.28
C ARG A 690 -13.49 9.26 10.25
N ASN A 691 -14.20 8.65 9.31
CA ASN A 691 -15.01 9.37 8.34
C ASN A 691 -16.48 8.94 8.43
N GLU A 692 -17.37 9.72 7.84
CA GLU A 692 -18.80 9.45 7.76
C GLU A 692 -19.36 10.10 6.51
N VAL A 693 -20.14 9.35 5.73
CA VAL A 693 -20.91 9.85 4.59
C VAL A 693 -22.05 10.69 5.14
N THR A 694 -22.13 11.95 4.76
CA THR A 694 -23.19 12.86 5.22
C THR A 694 -24.23 13.18 4.16
N LYS A 695 -23.90 12.87 2.90
CA LYS A 695 -24.86 12.93 1.78
C LYS A 695 -24.43 11.93 0.70
N TYR A 696 -25.39 11.20 0.18
CA TYR A 696 -25.22 10.25 -0.91
C TYR A 696 -26.28 10.49 -1.99
N ILE A 697 -26.14 9.84 -3.14
CA ILE A 697 -27.07 9.96 -4.28
C ILE A 697 -28.22 8.97 -4.13
N GLY A 698 -29.43 9.41 -4.46
CA GLY A 698 -30.62 8.57 -4.43
C GLY A 698 -31.22 8.40 -3.03
N THR A 699 -32.35 7.72 -2.98
CA THR A 699 -33.03 7.32 -1.75
C THR A 699 -33.04 5.80 -1.68
N PRO A 700 -32.48 5.17 -0.65
CA PRO A 700 -32.46 3.72 -0.51
C PRO A 700 -33.89 3.17 -0.33
N THR A 701 -34.13 1.95 -0.79
CA THR A 701 -35.44 1.26 -0.65
C THR A 701 -35.79 1.08 0.84
N TYR A 702 -34.79 0.77 1.67
CA TYR A 702 -34.96 0.63 3.10
C TYR A 702 -33.95 1.50 3.85
N PRO A 703 -34.28 2.09 5.00
CA PRO A 703 -33.36 2.94 5.77
C PRO A 703 -32.05 2.24 6.17
N LEU A 704 -32.07 0.93 6.35
CA LEU A 704 -30.88 0.15 6.74
C LEU A 704 -29.83 0.05 5.61
N LEU A 705 -30.22 0.38 4.37
CA LEU A 705 -29.32 0.41 3.21
C LEU A 705 -28.76 1.81 2.94
N ASP A 706 -29.11 2.82 3.77
CA ASP A 706 -28.66 4.18 3.56
C ASP A 706 -27.16 4.31 3.89
N PRO A 707 -26.31 4.69 2.93
CA PRO A 707 -24.91 4.95 3.22
C PRO A 707 -24.67 6.18 4.12
N VAL A 708 -25.68 7.05 4.28
CA VAL A 708 -25.59 8.25 5.11
C VAL A 708 -25.52 7.87 6.59
N GLY A 709 -24.53 8.42 7.29
CA GLY A 709 -24.19 8.07 8.67
C GLY A 709 -23.17 6.94 8.80
N HIS A 710 -22.83 6.28 7.69
CA HIS A 710 -21.86 5.20 7.63
C HIS A 710 -20.51 5.65 7.07
N ARG A 711 -19.49 4.83 7.21
CA ARG A 711 -18.13 5.13 6.75
C ARG A 711 -17.93 4.89 5.26
N VAL A 712 -16.99 5.58 4.69
CA VAL A 712 -16.52 5.29 3.31
C VAL A 712 -15.86 3.91 3.31
N ASN A 713 -16.22 3.05 2.36
CA ASN A 713 -15.75 1.65 2.26
C ASN A 713 -16.08 0.81 3.51
N GLU A 714 -17.18 1.09 4.16
CA GLU A 714 -17.66 0.25 5.26
C GLU A 714 -18.05 -1.15 4.76
N ALA A 715 -17.82 -2.17 5.57
CA ALA A 715 -18.22 -3.53 5.24
C ALA A 715 -19.74 -3.65 5.35
N TRP A 716 -20.40 -4.02 4.25
CA TRP A 716 -21.84 -4.27 4.17
C TRP A 716 -22.12 -5.74 3.91
N GLY A 717 -23.11 -6.27 4.56
CA GLY A 717 -23.53 -7.66 4.38
C GLY A 717 -24.71 -8.05 5.23
N LEU A 718 -25.06 -9.31 5.14
CA LEU A 718 -26.14 -9.93 5.92
C LEU A 718 -25.65 -10.23 7.33
N GLN A 719 -26.55 -10.15 8.31
CA GLN A 719 -26.26 -10.60 9.67
C GLN A 719 -26.72 -12.04 9.86
N SER A 720 -25.81 -12.91 10.30
CA SER A 720 -26.14 -14.30 10.59
C SER A 720 -26.93 -14.45 11.89
N ALA A 721 -27.83 -15.42 11.92
CA ALA A 721 -28.48 -15.95 13.12
C ALA A 721 -27.91 -17.33 13.51
N GLY A 722 -26.74 -17.68 12.95
CA GLY A 722 -26.10 -18.99 13.08
C GLY A 722 -26.39 -19.88 11.87
N PHE A 723 -26.45 -21.18 12.07
CA PHE A 723 -26.71 -22.16 11.01
C PHE A 723 -28.04 -22.88 11.27
N PHE A 724 -28.76 -23.27 10.20
CA PHE A 724 -29.95 -24.08 10.32
C PHE A 724 -29.62 -25.40 11.02
N LYS A 725 -30.38 -25.73 12.07
CA LYS A 725 -30.10 -26.89 12.92
C LYS A 725 -30.58 -28.20 12.28
N ASP A 726 -31.77 -28.17 11.76
CA ASP A 726 -32.47 -29.31 11.14
C ASP A 726 -33.52 -28.83 10.13
N GLN A 727 -34.20 -29.74 9.48
CA GLN A 727 -35.25 -29.42 8.49
C GLN A 727 -36.44 -28.66 9.11
N ALA A 728 -36.80 -28.94 10.35
CA ALA A 728 -37.85 -28.23 11.04
C ALA A 728 -37.52 -26.75 11.27
N ASP A 729 -36.24 -26.45 11.53
CA ASP A 729 -35.75 -25.07 11.64
C ASP A 729 -35.76 -24.36 10.27
N VAL A 730 -35.43 -25.07 9.19
CA VAL A 730 -35.56 -24.55 7.82
C VAL A 730 -37.01 -24.22 7.51
N ASP A 731 -37.94 -25.18 7.73
CA ASP A 731 -39.34 -25.04 7.43
C ASP A 731 -40.05 -23.95 8.26
N ALA A 732 -39.57 -23.69 9.45
CA ALA A 732 -40.07 -22.66 10.37
C ALA A 732 -39.49 -21.25 10.12
N SER A 733 -38.49 -21.11 9.26
CA SER A 733 -37.79 -19.86 9.01
C SER A 733 -38.32 -19.15 7.75
N TYR A 734 -38.04 -17.86 7.66
CA TYR A 734 -38.32 -17.08 6.44
C TYR A 734 -37.51 -17.58 5.26
N ARG A 735 -38.06 -17.45 4.07
CA ARG A 735 -37.40 -17.89 2.84
C ARG A 735 -36.19 -17.01 2.54
N GLN A 736 -35.07 -17.66 2.33
CA GLN A 736 -33.85 -17.01 1.81
C GLN A 736 -33.82 -17.13 0.28
N GLU A 737 -33.74 -16.00 -0.44
CA GLU A 737 -33.92 -15.98 -1.90
C GLU A 737 -32.67 -16.35 -2.70
N TYR A 738 -31.52 -16.41 -2.06
CA TYR A 738 -30.26 -16.64 -2.76
C TYR A 738 -30.09 -18.07 -3.31
N SER A 739 -30.52 -19.06 -2.57
CA SER A 739 -30.61 -20.48 -2.99
C SER A 739 -31.50 -21.27 -2.05
N THR A 740 -31.91 -22.48 -2.44
CA THR A 740 -32.51 -23.43 -1.52
C THR A 740 -31.56 -23.73 -0.38
N VAL A 741 -32.04 -23.59 0.85
CA VAL A 741 -31.26 -23.84 2.06
C VAL A 741 -31.60 -25.19 2.69
N THR A 742 -30.62 -25.76 3.36
CA THR A 742 -30.72 -27.06 4.06
C THR A 742 -30.03 -26.94 5.44
N PRO A 743 -30.21 -27.92 6.36
CA PRO A 743 -29.52 -27.89 7.64
C PRO A 743 -28.01 -27.69 7.50
N GLY A 744 -27.47 -26.78 8.31
CA GLY A 744 -26.07 -26.39 8.27
C GLY A 744 -25.72 -25.23 7.32
N ASP A 745 -26.67 -24.77 6.51
CA ASP A 745 -26.49 -23.53 5.76
C ASP A 745 -26.65 -22.30 6.67
N ILE A 746 -26.10 -21.16 6.26
CA ILE A 746 -26.18 -19.92 7.03
C ILE A 746 -27.65 -19.46 7.08
N LYS A 747 -28.11 -19.19 8.29
CA LYS A 747 -29.41 -18.59 8.57
C LYS A 747 -29.20 -17.10 8.79
N TYR A 748 -29.82 -16.27 7.96
CA TYR A 748 -29.74 -14.82 8.06
C TYR A 748 -30.95 -14.23 8.79
N LYS A 749 -30.80 -13.02 9.29
CA LYS A 749 -31.86 -12.25 9.95
C LYS A 749 -32.64 -11.44 8.93
N ASP A 750 -33.96 -11.45 9.08
CA ASP A 750 -34.86 -10.49 8.42
C ASP A 750 -34.74 -9.15 9.17
N LEU A 751 -34.06 -8.19 8.58
CA LEU A 751 -33.78 -6.88 9.20
C LEU A 751 -34.79 -5.82 8.75
N ASN A 752 -35.40 -5.98 7.58
CA ASN A 752 -36.41 -5.05 7.05
C ASN A 752 -37.85 -5.43 7.47
N GLY A 753 -38.07 -6.67 7.94
CA GLY A 753 -39.33 -7.15 8.45
C GLY A 753 -40.34 -7.60 7.38
N ASP A 754 -39.88 -7.88 6.17
CA ASP A 754 -40.76 -8.27 5.05
C ASP A 754 -40.97 -9.80 4.93
N GLN A 755 -40.38 -10.60 5.82
CA GLN A 755 -40.43 -12.07 5.91
C GLN A 755 -39.74 -12.79 4.74
N VAL A 756 -38.82 -12.12 4.05
CA VAL A 756 -37.98 -12.67 2.99
C VAL A 756 -36.58 -12.21 3.20
N ILE A 757 -35.60 -13.09 3.06
CA ILE A 757 -34.18 -12.74 3.20
C ILE A 757 -33.57 -12.54 1.80
N ASN A 758 -33.13 -11.32 1.53
CA ASN A 758 -32.50 -10.95 0.26
C ASN A 758 -31.53 -9.75 0.45
N GLU A 759 -31.13 -9.07 -0.64
CA GLU A 759 -30.23 -7.91 -0.60
C GLU A 759 -30.75 -6.73 0.22
N PHE A 760 -32.04 -6.67 0.48
CA PHE A 760 -32.67 -5.61 1.28
C PHE A 760 -32.50 -5.80 2.78
N ASP A 761 -31.94 -6.95 3.23
CA ASP A 761 -31.54 -7.21 4.61
C ASP A 761 -30.07 -6.93 4.89
N MET A 762 -29.33 -6.49 3.88
CA MET A 762 -27.94 -6.09 4.09
C MET A 762 -27.87 -4.85 4.96
N THR A 763 -26.87 -4.80 5.82
CA THR A 763 -26.60 -3.67 6.71
C THR A 763 -25.11 -3.50 6.91
N SER A 764 -24.73 -2.40 7.56
CA SER A 764 -23.36 -2.21 8.02
C SER A 764 -22.94 -3.31 9.01
N LEU A 765 -21.76 -3.87 8.79
CA LEU A 765 -21.13 -4.86 9.65
C LEU A 765 -20.12 -4.18 10.59
N ASP A 766 -20.48 -4.02 11.87
CA ASP A 766 -19.68 -3.41 12.94
C ASP A 766 -19.12 -2.00 12.64
N GLY A 767 -19.57 -1.37 11.55
CA GLY A 767 -19.16 -0.03 11.16
C GLY A 767 -17.64 0.09 10.88
N ALA A 768 -16.96 -0.98 10.51
CA ALA A 768 -15.54 -0.96 10.21
C ALA A 768 -15.28 -0.92 8.70
N THR A 769 -14.18 -0.31 8.30
CA THR A 769 -13.75 -0.16 6.91
C THR A 769 -12.63 -1.14 6.57
N ASP A 770 -12.20 -1.16 5.32
CA ASP A 770 -11.08 -1.95 4.81
C ASP A 770 -9.69 -1.40 5.19
N ILE A 771 -9.63 -0.19 5.78
CA ILE A 771 -8.41 0.41 6.31
C ILE A 771 -8.53 0.65 7.83
N PRO A 772 -7.42 0.56 8.59
CA PRO A 772 -7.46 0.77 10.03
C PRO A 772 -7.79 2.23 10.40
N GLU A 773 -8.77 2.41 11.28
CA GLU A 773 -9.01 3.70 11.94
C GLU A 773 -7.95 3.99 13.00
N LEU A 774 -7.43 2.96 13.67
CA LEU A 774 -6.39 3.06 14.69
C LEU A 774 -5.05 2.59 14.15
N ASN A 775 -4.05 3.47 14.18
CA ASN A 775 -2.67 3.17 13.85
C ASN A 775 -1.79 3.60 15.02
N TYR A 776 -0.87 2.75 15.43
CA TYR A 776 0.09 3.08 16.47
C TYR A 776 1.45 2.45 16.18
N ALA A 777 2.50 3.09 16.64
CA ALA A 777 3.84 2.56 16.51
C ALA A 777 4.69 3.03 17.69
N PHE A 778 5.73 2.27 18.00
CA PHE A 778 6.73 2.68 18.97
C PHE A 778 8.10 2.14 18.59
N ASN A 779 9.12 2.85 19.03
CA ASN A 779 10.50 2.43 18.86
C ASN A 779 11.29 2.54 20.15
N ILE A 780 12.31 1.68 20.25
CA ILE A 780 13.28 1.67 21.31
C ILE A 780 14.67 1.68 20.66
N GLY A 781 15.45 2.72 20.92
CA GLY A 781 16.83 2.85 20.51
C GLY A 781 17.74 2.97 21.71
N PHE A 782 18.85 2.24 21.72
CA PHE A 782 19.87 2.32 22.75
C PHE A 782 21.24 2.20 22.11
N GLU A 783 22.14 3.08 22.49
CA GLU A 783 23.52 3.03 22.03
C GLU A 783 24.50 3.24 23.22
N TYR A 784 25.55 2.45 23.25
CA TYR A 784 26.61 2.56 24.20
C TYR A 784 27.98 2.25 23.55
N ARG A 785 28.87 3.24 23.49
CA ARG A 785 30.25 3.12 22.94
C ARG A 785 30.27 2.48 21.55
N GLY A 786 29.38 2.90 20.68
CA GLY A 786 29.29 2.44 19.30
C GLY A 786 28.53 1.12 19.10
N LEU A 787 28.18 0.39 20.18
CA LEU A 787 27.24 -0.73 20.08
C LEU A 787 25.83 -0.20 20.24
N GLY A 788 24.99 -0.41 19.26
CA GLY A 788 23.61 0.06 19.24
C GLY A 788 22.57 -1.03 18.98
N LEU A 789 21.38 -0.78 19.50
CA LEU A 789 20.17 -1.55 19.28
C LEU A 789 19.04 -0.60 18.92
N ASN A 790 18.34 -0.87 17.82
CA ASN A 790 17.09 -0.20 17.46
C ASN A 790 16.02 -1.25 17.22
N ALA A 791 14.84 -1.06 17.79
CA ALA A 791 13.67 -1.91 17.51
C ALA A 791 12.47 -1.03 17.18
N TRP A 792 11.73 -1.41 16.13
CA TRP A 792 10.58 -0.67 15.65
C TRP A 792 9.35 -1.58 15.55
N PHE A 793 8.23 -1.12 16.11
CA PHE A 793 6.97 -1.83 16.13
C PHE A 793 5.87 -0.99 15.50
N GLN A 794 4.98 -1.64 14.76
CA GLN A 794 3.77 -1.05 14.21
C GLN A 794 2.57 -1.91 14.53
N GLY A 795 1.49 -1.29 14.96
CA GLY A 795 0.21 -1.95 15.17
C GLY A 795 -0.93 -1.17 14.52
N THR A 796 -1.98 -1.89 14.22
CA THR A 796 -3.22 -1.37 13.66
C THR A 796 -4.42 -2.03 14.30
N GLY A 797 -5.59 -1.40 14.19
CA GLY A 797 -6.84 -1.98 14.66
C GLY A 797 -8.05 -1.23 14.16
N ASN A 798 -9.21 -1.76 14.49
CA ASN A 798 -10.50 -1.21 14.10
C ASN A 798 -10.69 -1.10 12.58
N TYR A 799 -10.54 -2.24 11.90
CA TYR A 799 -10.87 -2.42 10.49
C TYR A 799 -11.25 -3.87 10.22
N MET A 800 -11.90 -4.12 9.09
CA MET A 800 -12.35 -5.45 8.69
C MET A 800 -11.72 -5.85 7.36
N LYS A 801 -11.52 -7.16 7.20
CA LYS A 801 -11.15 -7.77 5.94
C LYS A 801 -12.10 -8.90 5.58
N TYR A 802 -12.40 -9.01 4.30
CA TYR A 802 -13.13 -10.14 3.75
C TYR A 802 -12.23 -11.36 3.64
N LEU A 803 -12.69 -12.51 4.14
CA LEU A 803 -11.95 -13.75 4.07
C LEU A 803 -11.89 -14.27 2.63
N PRO A 804 -10.69 -14.55 2.06
CA PRO A 804 -10.57 -15.06 0.71
C PRO A 804 -11.28 -16.39 0.50
N SER A 805 -12.19 -16.46 -0.47
CA SER A 805 -13.00 -17.66 -0.76
C SER A 805 -12.16 -18.88 -1.17
N ALA A 806 -10.97 -18.69 -1.74
CA ALA A 806 -10.04 -19.79 -2.05
C ALA A 806 -9.58 -20.56 -0.81
N ILE A 807 -9.66 -19.96 0.38
CA ILE A 807 -9.23 -20.54 1.66
C ILE A 807 -10.45 -20.89 2.51
N TRP A 808 -11.47 -20.02 2.52
CA TRP A 808 -12.67 -20.14 3.38
C TRP A 808 -13.98 -20.39 2.62
N GLY A 809 -13.94 -20.60 1.31
CA GLY A 809 -15.13 -20.83 0.49
C GLY A 809 -15.72 -22.25 0.58
N GLY A 810 -15.12 -23.15 1.33
CA GLY A 810 -15.50 -24.56 1.36
C GLY A 810 -15.32 -25.26 0.01
N MET A 811 -16.02 -26.39 -0.19
CA MET A 811 -15.84 -27.27 -1.36
C MET A 811 -16.79 -26.93 -2.53
N ALA A 812 -17.60 -25.88 -2.41
CA ALA A 812 -18.51 -25.47 -3.48
C ALA A 812 -17.73 -25.17 -4.79
N ASN A 813 -18.32 -25.49 -5.93
CA ASN A 813 -17.71 -25.27 -7.26
C ASN A 813 -16.30 -25.89 -7.40
N ASN A 814 -16.10 -27.08 -6.85
CA ASN A 814 -14.80 -27.79 -6.83
C ASN A 814 -13.70 -27.01 -6.06
N GLY A 815 -14.07 -26.15 -5.12
CA GLY A 815 -13.14 -25.44 -4.27
C GLY A 815 -12.29 -26.36 -3.42
N ASN A 816 -11.12 -25.88 -3.03
CA ASN A 816 -10.27 -26.54 -2.06
C ASN A 816 -10.80 -26.30 -0.64
N LEU A 817 -10.18 -26.90 0.36
CA LEU A 817 -10.60 -26.83 1.76
C LEU A 817 -9.40 -26.55 2.65
N SER A 818 -9.46 -25.47 3.44
CA SER A 818 -8.46 -25.19 4.46
C SER A 818 -8.67 -26.06 5.70
N VAL A 819 -7.59 -26.30 6.44
CA VAL A 819 -7.63 -27.01 7.74
C VAL A 819 -8.51 -26.26 8.72
N ASP A 820 -8.48 -24.93 8.71
CA ASP A 820 -9.32 -24.08 9.55
C ASP A 820 -10.81 -24.32 9.26
N TYR A 821 -11.22 -24.26 8.00
CA TYR A 821 -12.61 -24.53 7.62
C TYR A 821 -13.01 -25.98 7.95
N TYR A 822 -12.18 -26.97 7.63
CA TYR A 822 -12.43 -28.40 7.88
C TYR A 822 -12.70 -28.68 9.35
N ASN A 823 -11.94 -28.08 10.25
CA ASN A 823 -12.07 -28.27 11.69
C ASN A 823 -13.24 -27.51 12.32
N ASN A 824 -13.69 -26.43 11.69
CA ASN A 824 -14.67 -25.50 12.26
C ASN A 824 -15.98 -25.41 11.44
N CYS A 825 -16.19 -26.28 10.45
CA CYS A 825 -17.45 -26.32 9.71
C CYS A 825 -18.55 -27.03 10.52
N TRP A 826 -19.79 -26.66 10.19
CA TRP A 826 -20.98 -27.24 10.79
C TRP A 826 -21.04 -28.78 10.63
N ASP A 827 -21.46 -29.48 11.68
CA ASP A 827 -21.71 -30.91 11.71
C ASP A 827 -23.04 -31.23 12.39
N VAL A 828 -23.72 -32.26 11.93
CA VAL A 828 -25.02 -32.74 12.43
C VAL A 828 -24.97 -33.07 13.96
N ALA A 829 -23.80 -33.37 14.49
CA ALA A 829 -23.62 -33.62 15.91
C ALA A 829 -23.74 -32.39 16.82
N GLY A 830 -23.90 -31.18 16.27
CA GLY A 830 -24.14 -29.95 17.02
C GLY A 830 -22.87 -29.36 17.65
N ASN A 831 -21.86 -29.08 16.80
CA ASN A 831 -20.64 -28.41 17.23
C ASN A 831 -20.81 -26.87 17.26
N ASN A 832 -19.88 -26.18 17.92
CA ASN A 832 -19.78 -24.71 17.85
C ASN A 832 -19.11 -24.28 16.53
N ALA A 833 -19.81 -24.49 15.40
CA ALA A 833 -19.28 -24.19 14.08
C ALA A 833 -19.04 -22.69 13.89
N LEU A 834 -17.97 -22.38 13.18
CA LEU A 834 -17.65 -21.02 12.69
C LEU A 834 -18.07 -20.84 11.21
N TYR A 835 -18.15 -21.96 10.47
CA TYR A 835 -18.43 -21.96 9.03
C TYR A 835 -19.62 -22.88 8.72
N PRO A 836 -20.33 -22.65 7.61
CA PRO A 836 -21.45 -23.47 7.21
C PRO A 836 -21.04 -24.93 6.90
N ARG A 837 -22.02 -25.78 6.66
CA ARG A 837 -21.83 -27.17 6.27
C ARG A 837 -20.95 -27.29 5.01
N LEU A 838 -20.28 -28.41 4.86
CA LEU A 838 -19.61 -28.76 3.61
C LEU A 838 -20.68 -29.06 2.54
N THR A 839 -20.49 -28.53 1.34
CA THR A 839 -21.32 -28.75 0.18
C THR A 839 -20.47 -28.79 -1.10
N THR A 840 -20.85 -29.64 -2.08
CA THR A 840 -20.23 -29.67 -3.40
C THR A 840 -21.02 -28.82 -4.41
N GLN A 841 -22.22 -28.37 -4.02
CA GLN A 841 -23.09 -27.57 -4.85
C GLN A 841 -22.79 -26.07 -4.65
N ASN A 842 -23.18 -25.30 -5.65
CA ASN A 842 -23.11 -23.86 -5.53
C ASN A 842 -24.23 -23.38 -4.60
N SER A 843 -23.88 -23.06 -3.34
CA SER A 843 -24.81 -22.43 -2.41
C SER A 843 -24.56 -20.92 -2.39
N SER A 844 -25.28 -20.18 -3.24
CA SER A 844 -25.18 -18.72 -3.26
C SER A 844 -25.64 -18.10 -1.93
N ASN A 845 -26.43 -18.79 -1.13
CA ASN A 845 -26.77 -18.39 0.22
C ASN A 845 -25.54 -18.31 1.15
N ASN A 846 -24.71 -19.35 1.13
CA ASN A 846 -23.53 -19.41 2.01
C ASN A 846 -22.38 -18.50 1.58
N THR A 847 -22.41 -17.98 0.36
CA THR A 847 -21.35 -17.11 -0.18
C THR A 847 -21.71 -15.63 -0.17
N GLN A 848 -22.89 -15.26 0.36
CA GLN A 848 -23.27 -13.86 0.48
C GLN A 848 -22.32 -13.12 1.43
N PRO A 849 -21.99 -11.86 1.14
CA PRO A 849 -21.30 -10.99 2.08
C PRO A 849 -22.05 -10.97 3.42
N SER A 850 -21.35 -11.32 4.49
CA SER A 850 -21.97 -11.43 5.82
C SER A 850 -20.92 -11.34 6.93
N ASP A 851 -21.38 -11.21 8.16
CA ASP A 851 -20.57 -11.21 9.37
C ASP A 851 -19.75 -12.52 9.59
N ILE A 852 -20.11 -13.60 8.89
CA ILE A 852 -19.31 -14.84 8.86
C ILE A 852 -18.00 -14.64 8.07
N TRP A 853 -18.07 -13.89 6.96
CA TRP A 853 -16.97 -13.74 6.01
C TRP A 853 -16.15 -12.47 6.19
N TYR A 854 -16.64 -11.50 6.96
CA TYR A 854 -15.87 -10.34 7.36
C TYR A 854 -15.26 -10.55 8.73
N LYS A 855 -13.95 -10.38 8.83
CA LYS A 855 -13.21 -10.52 10.08
C LYS A 855 -12.66 -9.17 10.53
N SER A 856 -12.95 -8.78 11.76
CA SER A 856 -12.26 -7.68 12.42
C SER A 856 -10.79 -8.06 12.61
N VAL A 857 -9.89 -7.18 12.18
CA VAL A 857 -8.45 -7.45 12.15
C VAL A 857 -7.70 -6.45 13.03
N TYR A 858 -6.74 -6.96 13.79
CA TYR A 858 -5.71 -6.16 14.45
C TYR A 858 -4.39 -6.92 14.44
N PHE A 859 -3.30 -6.16 14.41
CA PHE A 859 -1.96 -6.73 14.57
C PHE A 859 -1.02 -5.77 15.28
N LEU A 860 0.04 -6.33 15.86
CA LEU A 860 1.24 -5.65 16.30
C LEU A 860 2.45 -6.42 15.76
N LYS A 861 3.20 -5.81 14.83
CA LYS A 861 4.38 -6.41 14.20
C LYS A 861 5.65 -5.71 14.63
N MET A 862 6.69 -6.49 14.89
CA MET A 862 8.05 -5.97 14.97
C MET A 862 8.58 -5.77 13.53
N ARG A 863 8.45 -4.55 13.03
CA ARG A 863 8.83 -4.21 11.65
C ARG A 863 10.30 -4.32 11.40
N ASN A 864 11.09 -3.90 12.38
CA ASN A 864 12.53 -3.98 12.29
C ASN A 864 13.19 -4.07 13.67
N ILE A 865 14.27 -4.82 13.75
CA ILE A 865 15.22 -4.77 14.83
C ILE A 865 16.62 -4.70 14.22
N GLU A 866 17.45 -3.78 14.68
CA GLU A 866 18.82 -3.63 14.23
C GLU A 866 19.78 -3.73 15.44
N VAL A 867 20.82 -4.54 15.31
CA VAL A 867 21.99 -4.51 16.19
C VAL A 867 23.16 -4.08 15.33
N TYR A 868 23.87 -3.04 15.75
CA TYR A 868 25.00 -2.51 14.99
C TYR A 868 26.18 -2.19 15.88
N TYR A 869 27.36 -2.12 15.27
CA TYR A 869 28.57 -1.70 15.93
C TYR A 869 29.38 -0.77 15.03
N HIS A 870 29.65 0.43 15.52
CA HIS A 870 30.60 1.36 14.95
C HIS A 870 32.01 1.04 15.47
N LEU A 871 32.93 0.74 14.57
CA LEU A 871 34.33 0.46 14.95
C LEU A 871 34.99 1.72 15.51
N PRO A 872 35.70 1.62 16.63
CA PRO A 872 36.37 2.77 17.23
C PRO A 872 37.41 3.41 16.29
N ALA A 873 37.51 4.73 16.30
CA ALA A 873 38.44 5.51 15.47
C ALA A 873 39.90 5.07 15.67
N THR A 874 40.24 4.54 16.83
CA THR A 874 41.59 4.00 17.13
C THR A 874 41.96 2.80 16.26
N LEU A 875 41.00 1.97 15.89
CA LEU A 875 41.22 0.83 14.98
C LEU A 875 41.29 1.31 13.52
N LEU A 876 40.54 2.36 13.17
CA LEU A 876 40.50 2.93 11.83
C LEU A 876 41.70 3.82 11.49
N SER A 877 42.46 4.30 12.48
CA SER A 877 43.56 5.26 12.31
C SER A 877 44.66 4.83 11.34
N ARG A 878 44.73 3.53 11.02
CA ARG A 878 45.73 2.97 10.09
C ARG A 878 45.15 2.67 8.69
N LEU A 879 43.87 2.87 8.53
CA LEU A 879 43.11 2.62 7.27
C LEU A 879 42.65 3.96 6.69
N PRO A 880 42.45 4.04 5.36
CA PRO A 880 41.89 5.24 4.74
C PRO A 880 40.36 5.30 4.95
N LEU A 881 39.88 4.93 6.13
CA LEU A 881 38.46 4.84 6.48
C LEU A 881 38.16 5.81 7.62
N SER A 882 37.13 6.61 7.45
CA SER A 882 36.61 7.52 8.47
C SER A 882 35.61 6.85 9.40
N GLU A 883 34.84 5.86 8.85
CA GLU A 883 33.84 5.13 9.60
C GLU A 883 33.68 3.71 9.04
N VAL A 884 33.45 2.76 9.95
CA VAL A 884 33.01 1.39 9.63
C VAL A 884 31.87 1.01 10.58
N LYS A 885 30.70 0.69 10.01
CA LYS A 885 29.55 0.14 10.74
C LYS A 885 29.32 -1.29 10.25
N VAL A 886 29.15 -2.23 11.16
CA VAL A 886 28.63 -3.58 10.86
C VAL A 886 27.27 -3.74 11.52
N PHE A 887 26.34 -4.42 10.86
CA PHE A 887 24.98 -4.53 11.38
C PHE A 887 24.32 -5.87 11.02
N VAL A 888 23.39 -6.24 11.88
CA VAL A 888 22.43 -7.31 11.65
C VAL A 888 21.04 -6.72 11.87
N GLN A 889 20.17 -6.87 10.90
CA GLN A 889 18.79 -6.38 10.95
C GLN A 889 17.83 -7.54 10.82
N GLY A 890 16.77 -7.55 11.63
CA GLY A 890 15.65 -8.48 11.52
C GLY A 890 14.42 -7.74 11.03
N GLU A 891 13.66 -8.35 10.11
CA GLU A 891 12.45 -7.80 9.53
C GLU A 891 11.27 -8.74 9.78
N ASN A 892 10.14 -8.21 10.25
CA ASN A 892 8.89 -8.93 10.49
C ASN A 892 9.06 -10.21 11.35
N LEU A 893 10.03 -10.24 12.27
CA LEU A 893 10.36 -11.44 13.05
C LEU A 893 9.25 -11.87 14.02
N LEU A 894 8.47 -10.89 14.51
CA LEU A 894 7.36 -11.12 15.44
C LEU A 894 6.09 -10.48 14.92
N SER A 895 5.00 -11.24 14.93
CA SER A 895 3.63 -10.76 14.72
C SER A 895 2.75 -11.23 15.88
N PHE A 896 1.91 -10.33 16.36
CA PHE A 896 0.85 -10.60 17.34
C PHE A 896 -0.44 -10.12 16.72
N ASP A 897 -1.32 -11.02 16.35
CA ASP A 897 -2.57 -10.70 15.66
C ASP A 897 -3.69 -11.68 16.02
N ASN A 898 -4.85 -11.54 15.41
CA ASN A 898 -6.02 -12.38 15.63
C ASN A 898 -6.38 -13.26 14.43
N VAL A 899 -5.44 -13.49 13.50
CA VAL A 899 -5.63 -14.33 12.31
C VAL A 899 -4.68 -15.52 12.37
N ASP A 900 -5.16 -16.66 12.85
CA ASP A 900 -4.32 -17.84 13.09
C ASP A 900 -3.83 -18.53 11.80
N ALA A 901 -4.50 -18.32 10.67
CA ALA A 901 -4.27 -19.06 9.45
C ALA A 901 -3.23 -18.44 8.51
N MET A 902 -3.03 -17.12 8.55
CA MET A 902 -2.12 -16.40 7.67
C MET A 902 -1.86 -14.98 8.16
N ASP A 903 -0.99 -14.24 7.48
CA ASP A 903 -0.64 -12.86 7.83
C ASP A 903 -1.87 -11.94 7.84
N ALA A 904 -2.16 -11.34 8.99
CA ALA A 904 -3.32 -10.47 9.22
C ALA A 904 -3.29 -9.19 8.35
N GLU A 905 -2.11 -8.67 8.01
CA GLU A 905 -1.98 -7.46 7.19
C GLU A 905 -2.27 -7.73 5.72
N VAL A 906 -1.88 -8.91 5.21
CA VAL A 906 -2.00 -9.27 3.79
C VAL A 906 -3.14 -10.25 3.54
N LEU A 907 -4.02 -10.52 4.47
CA LEU A 907 -5.12 -11.49 4.40
C LEU A 907 -5.73 -11.60 2.98
N SER A 908 -5.06 -12.34 2.10
CA SER A 908 -5.39 -12.50 0.69
C SER A 908 -4.64 -13.70 0.10
N THR A 909 -4.95 -14.08 -1.14
CA THR A 909 -4.21 -15.12 -1.89
C THR A 909 -2.94 -14.60 -2.57
N ALA A 910 -2.45 -13.41 -2.20
CA ALA A 910 -1.21 -12.85 -2.71
C ALA A 910 0.02 -13.61 -2.18
N TYR A 911 1.15 -13.41 -2.84
CA TYR A 911 2.44 -13.95 -2.42
C TYR A 911 2.75 -13.54 -0.98
N PRO A 912 3.09 -14.49 -0.09
CA PRO A 912 3.14 -14.23 1.35
C PRO A 912 4.31 -13.33 1.75
N MET A 913 4.18 -12.71 2.90
CA MET A 913 5.29 -12.02 3.54
C MET A 913 6.28 -13.03 4.13
N PHE A 914 7.55 -12.64 4.12
CA PHE A 914 8.64 -13.41 4.72
C PHE A 914 9.14 -12.70 5.97
N LYS A 915 9.68 -13.47 6.92
CA LYS A 915 10.59 -13.00 7.94
C LYS A 915 11.96 -12.87 7.33
N GLY A 916 12.70 -11.81 7.69
CA GLY A 916 14.01 -11.54 7.10
C GLY A 916 15.11 -11.34 8.13
N VAL A 917 16.33 -11.76 7.82
CA VAL A 917 17.55 -11.37 8.53
C VAL A 917 18.54 -10.84 7.50
N ASN A 918 18.91 -9.57 7.65
CA ASN A 918 19.84 -8.84 6.80
C ASN A 918 21.17 -8.64 7.54
N ILE A 919 22.29 -8.97 6.90
CA ILE A 919 23.64 -8.80 7.45
C ILE A 919 24.41 -7.92 6.50
N GLY A 920 25.03 -6.88 7.02
CA GLY A 920 25.75 -5.95 6.17
C GLY A 920 26.79 -5.10 6.89
N PHE A 921 27.42 -4.26 6.09
CA PHE A 921 28.42 -3.29 6.55
C PHE A 921 28.35 -2.00 5.74
N THR A 922 28.77 -0.92 6.40
CA THR A 922 28.97 0.41 5.80
C THR A 922 30.42 0.82 5.96
N LEU A 923 31.01 1.34 4.90
CA LEU A 923 32.36 1.91 4.87
C LEU A 923 32.29 3.36 4.42
N THR A 924 32.90 4.28 5.14
CA THR A 924 33.07 5.69 4.73
C THR A 924 34.57 6.03 4.66
N PHE A 925 34.96 6.60 3.51
CA PHE A 925 36.35 6.99 3.22
C PHE A 925 36.53 8.50 3.32
#